data_cd0d4ba97561f26a3fb421d06b4fe8e7
#
_entry.id   cd0d4ba97561f26a3fb421d06b4fe8e7
#
_cell.length_a   1.000
_cell.length_b   1.000
_cell.length_c   1.000
_cell.angle_alpha   90.00
_cell.angle_beta   90.00
_cell.angle_gamma   90.00
#
_symmetry.space_group_name_H-M   'P 1'
#
loop_
_entity.id
_entity.type
_entity.pdbx_description
1 polymer ?
#
loop_
_entity_poly.entity_id
_entity_poly.type
_entity_poly.pdbx_seq_one_letter_code
_entity_poly.pdbx_strand_id
1 'polypeptide(L)'
;MKTATLLSLLAALAVSPVMAEKTKEPVIPLQEVANTLKLAPRVEGSQLMLPVVKDADVRFLGADYEQLITADGTIIRPLVDTRVKVSFTVCRGNETVVSRDYDVVVPGLETPAANANPRPFVFPELLNWLGGTGSYTLGKTVTFGGASAQLATQLTAELRELLGCDVRLAQAGETANVTFSVINDVRLGKEGYTLDIDANGVKIAANTQTGLFWATRSLLQMAVAGQGNVPCGRALDIPRYQVRGFLLDVGRLPIPMSYLYDVVKYMAWFKMNDLHIHLNDNFIFLEDYVKAGQDPLKVAYSAFRMESKVVGANGQKLTADDLSYTKAEFRDFIAYANQQGVKIIPEFDTPAHALSFTKVRPDLIYKSNNLRGAEMLDATNPATRDFVESIFEEYLLPQDGQPAVFEGCDVMHVGADEFHGQAEHYRSYAAWILKMVQQKGYTPRIWGSLNEKKGATMISGKGAQMNLWNGSWAKAWDSIHQGFDVINTTDGAVYIVPFAPYYRMDFYQPYIYANWRVNEIAGQIVPSGHPQMLGGVFGIWNDMIDQRYVGYCSYDIWNMFTTSVDILAGKLWGYDVPDVNHEAHLKRLPAVAKVPGLNPYYLWENGASYICTPGALPCKMGQPAMGPNYTLKMQVKLEAETPGEEQVLLKSPEGVFCAALKDGTLGFRRDDSMEFSFNCKLPVGQTVTLELIGEPGRTQLFMDGQPCGPCTMTRFHRKSEGLVNTFVLPLDEVGTSFKGKVYSLEVKHTTPAGPTPDPNDPKLKKAQ
;
A
#
# COMPACT_ATOMS: atom_id res chain seq x y z
N MET A 1 -27.24 17.91 -88.26
CA MET A 1 -28.43 18.20 -89.04
C MET A 1 -29.62 18.47 -88.11
N LYS A 2 -30.24 19.62 -88.30
CA LYS A 2 -31.55 20.11 -87.86
C LYS A 2 -31.63 20.53 -86.43
N THR A 3 -31.42 21.82 -86.12
CA THR A 3 -32.25 23.02 -86.28
C THR A 3 -33.53 23.07 -85.46
N ALA A 4 -33.53 24.07 -84.52
CA ALA A 4 -34.55 25.03 -84.20
C ALA A 4 -35.75 24.52 -83.36
N THR A 5 -36.27 25.22 -82.36
CA THR A 5 -36.78 26.61 -82.45
C THR A 5 -37.05 27.14 -81.07
N LEU A 6 -36.80 28.39 -80.81
CA LEU A 6 -37.19 29.24 -79.68
C LEU A 6 -38.74 29.32 -79.58
N LEU A 7 -39.24 29.28 -78.33
CA LEU A 7 -40.46 30.00 -77.95
C LEU A 7 -40.32 30.55 -76.54
N SER A 8 -40.37 31.86 -76.44
CA SER A 8 -40.38 32.67 -75.24
C SER A 8 -41.76 32.61 -74.56
N LEU A 9 -41.80 32.32 -73.28
CA LEU A 9 -42.93 32.62 -72.39
C LEU A 9 -42.43 33.39 -71.19
N LEU A 10 -42.76 34.69 -71.12
CA LEU A 10 -42.63 35.47 -69.87
C LEU A 10 -43.68 34.98 -68.87
N ALA A 11 -43.26 34.45 -67.74
CA ALA A 11 -44.10 34.26 -66.54
C ALA A 11 -43.54 35.17 -65.42
N ALA A 12 -44.39 36.08 -65.00
CA ALA A 12 -44.07 36.96 -63.85
C ALA A 12 -43.97 36.16 -62.58
N LEU A 13 -42.75 36.08 -62.00
CA LEU A 13 -42.53 35.53 -60.71
C LEU A 13 -42.83 36.60 -59.65
N ALA A 14 -43.89 36.38 -58.88
CA ALA A 14 -44.13 37.06 -57.61
C ALA A 14 -43.09 36.63 -56.60
N VAL A 15 -42.19 37.54 -56.18
CA VAL A 15 -41.21 37.33 -55.11
C VAL A 15 -42.00 37.45 -53.83
N SER A 16 -42.31 36.28 -53.22
CA SER A 16 -42.65 36.20 -51.78
C SER A 16 -41.39 36.37 -50.96
N PRO A 17 -41.40 37.19 -49.91
CA PRO A 17 -40.23 37.26 -49.03
C PRO A 17 -40.08 35.93 -48.29
N VAL A 18 -39.02 35.16 -48.65
CA VAL A 18 -38.54 34.03 -47.81
C VAL A 18 -38.06 34.64 -46.50
N MET A 19 -38.88 34.47 -45.47
CA MET A 19 -38.42 34.73 -44.12
C MET A 19 -37.22 33.78 -43.90
N ALA A 20 -36.01 34.33 -43.72
CA ALA A 20 -34.85 33.60 -43.32
C ALA A 20 -35.15 32.94 -41.95
N GLU A 21 -35.39 31.62 -41.95
CA GLU A 21 -35.32 30.84 -40.72
C GLU A 21 -33.97 31.16 -40.06
N LYS A 22 -34.03 31.81 -38.89
CA LYS A 22 -32.87 31.92 -38.05
C LYS A 22 -32.41 30.48 -37.76
N THR A 23 -31.37 30.02 -38.44
CA THR A 23 -30.66 28.80 -38.10
C THR A 23 -30.28 28.91 -36.60
N LYS A 24 -30.97 28.15 -35.78
CA LYS A 24 -30.56 28.02 -34.37
C LYS A 24 -29.09 27.61 -34.39
N GLU A 25 -28.23 28.42 -33.82
CA GLU A 25 -26.84 28.02 -33.60
C GLU A 25 -26.83 26.63 -32.92
N PRO A 26 -26.00 25.68 -33.38
CA PRO A 26 -25.94 24.35 -32.77
C PRO A 26 -25.66 24.51 -31.27
N VAL A 27 -26.54 23.94 -30.45
CA VAL A 27 -26.37 23.96 -29.00
C VAL A 27 -25.16 23.09 -28.66
N ILE A 28 -24.06 23.71 -28.19
CA ILE A 28 -22.86 23.00 -27.78
C ILE A 28 -23.23 22.13 -26.57
N PRO A 29 -22.83 20.82 -26.54
CA PRO A 29 -23.06 19.96 -25.40
C PRO A 29 -22.50 20.58 -24.09
N LEU A 30 -23.26 20.48 -23.01
CA LEU A 30 -22.89 21.14 -21.74
C LEU A 30 -21.54 20.68 -21.22
N GLN A 31 -21.20 19.40 -21.41
CA GLN A 31 -19.88 18.84 -21.03
C GLN A 31 -18.73 19.49 -21.82
N GLU A 32 -18.93 19.77 -23.08
CA GLU A 32 -17.94 20.47 -23.89
C GLU A 32 -17.76 21.92 -23.41
N VAL A 33 -18.87 22.59 -23.09
CA VAL A 33 -18.83 23.93 -22.46
C VAL A 33 -18.05 23.89 -21.15
N ALA A 34 -18.32 22.93 -20.27
CA ALA A 34 -17.65 22.78 -19.00
C ALA A 34 -16.13 22.51 -19.14
N ASN A 35 -15.73 21.80 -20.20
CA ASN A 35 -14.32 21.44 -20.43
C ASN A 35 -13.54 22.49 -21.26
N THR A 36 -14.24 23.49 -21.81
CA THR A 36 -13.67 24.57 -22.67
C THR A 36 -14.06 25.96 -22.21
N LEU A 37 -14.11 26.19 -20.88
CA LEU A 37 -14.44 27.49 -20.30
C LEU A 37 -13.49 28.57 -20.86
N LYS A 38 -14.05 29.54 -21.64
CA LYS A 38 -13.27 30.55 -22.37
C LYS A 38 -12.60 31.56 -21.45
N LEU A 39 -13.21 31.85 -20.31
CA LEU A 39 -12.61 32.69 -19.29
C LEU A 39 -12.00 31.75 -18.26
N ALA A 40 -10.67 31.61 -18.28
CA ALA A 40 -9.97 30.82 -17.28
C ALA A 40 -10.30 31.33 -15.87
N PRO A 41 -10.51 30.42 -14.89
CA PRO A 41 -10.64 30.81 -13.51
C PRO A 41 -9.35 31.53 -13.08
N ARG A 42 -9.49 32.57 -12.25
CA ARG A 42 -8.36 33.34 -11.74
C ARG A 42 -8.60 33.75 -10.31
N VAL A 43 -7.51 34.00 -9.62
CA VAL A 43 -7.55 34.58 -8.27
C VAL A 43 -7.53 36.10 -8.37
N GLU A 44 -8.49 36.77 -7.72
CA GLU A 44 -8.57 38.19 -7.63
C GLU A 44 -8.80 38.61 -6.17
N GLY A 45 -7.81 39.30 -5.61
CA GLY A 45 -7.83 39.61 -4.17
C GLY A 45 -7.86 38.32 -3.30
N SER A 46 -8.91 38.18 -2.51
CA SER A 46 -9.14 37.02 -1.61
C SER A 46 -10.20 36.06 -2.11
N GLN A 47 -10.56 36.11 -3.41
CA GLN A 47 -11.62 35.29 -3.97
C GLN A 47 -11.20 34.62 -5.29
N LEU A 48 -11.69 33.40 -5.52
CA LEU A 48 -11.65 32.73 -6.79
C LEU A 48 -12.74 33.31 -7.70
N MET A 49 -12.34 33.89 -8.83
CA MET A 49 -13.26 34.40 -9.83
C MET A 49 -13.74 33.26 -10.73
N LEU A 50 -15.05 33.06 -10.75
CA LEU A 50 -15.67 32.00 -11.51
C LEU A 50 -15.75 32.39 -13.01
N PRO A 51 -15.59 31.43 -13.93
CA PRO A 51 -15.85 31.65 -15.34
C PRO A 51 -17.31 32.01 -15.58
N VAL A 52 -17.57 32.95 -16.46
CA VAL A 52 -18.95 33.32 -16.87
C VAL A 52 -19.26 32.64 -18.20
N VAL A 53 -20.35 31.92 -18.25
CA VAL A 53 -20.83 31.21 -19.44
C VAL A 53 -22.24 31.72 -19.81
N LYS A 54 -22.45 32.03 -21.09
CA LYS A 54 -23.79 32.40 -21.57
C LYS A 54 -24.74 31.20 -21.44
N ASP A 55 -25.89 31.43 -20.87
CA ASP A 55 -26.97 30.45 -20.70
C ASP A 55 -26.63 29.22 -19.85
N ALA A 56 -25.63 29.31 -18.97
CA ALA A 56 -25.30 28.29 -17.97
C ALA A 56 -24.80 28.92 -16.66
N ASP A 57 -25.14 28.28 -15.55
CA ASP A 57 -24.67 28.64 -14.20
C ASP A 57 -23.42 27.84 -13.87
N VAL A 58 -22.35 28.53 -13.47
CA VAL A 58 -21.05 27.92 -13.07
C VAL A 58 -20.87 28.06 -11.58
N ARG A 59 -20.70 26.94 -10.90
CA ARG A 59 -20.46 26.87 -9.45
C ARG A 59 -19.11 26.23 -9.17
N PHE A 60 -18.42 26.72 -8.18
CA PHE A 60 -17.20 26.08 -7.69
C PHE A 60 -17.55 24.72 -7.08
N LEU A 61 -16.83 23.67 -7.50
CA LEU A 61 -17.00 22.33 -6.97
C LEU A 61 -15.96 22.02 -5.89
N GLY A 62 -14.69 22.34 -6.16
CA GLY A 62 -13.61 22.11 -5.22
C GLY A 62 -12.23 22.36 -5.80
N ALA A 63 -11.22 22.30 -4.93
CA ALA A 63 -9.81 22.43 -5.24
C ALA A 63 -9.02 21.26 -4.67
N ASP A 64 -7.92 20.88 -5.33
CA ASP A 64 -7.03 19.80 -4.86
C ASP A 64 -6.28 20.17 -3.56
N TYR A 65 -6.21 21.46 -3.24
CA TYR A 65 -5.77 21.99 -1.95
C TYR A 65 -6.86 22.89 -1.37
N GLU A 66 -7.87 22.29 -0.75
CA GLU A 66 -8.99 23.01 -0.15
C GLU A 66 -8.55 23.97 0.98
N GLN A 67 -7.38 23.76 1.53
CA GLN A 67 -6.75 24.64 2.53
C GLN A 67 -6.26 25.97 1.93
N LEU A 68 -6.06 26.03 0.62
CA LEU A 68 -5.64 27.22 -0.10
C LEU A 68 -6.78 27.89 -0.87
N ILE A 69 -7.81 27.10 -1.27
CA ILE A 69 -9.05 27.61 -1.85
C ILE A 69 -10.20 26.84 -1.18
N THR A 70 -10.86 27.49 -0.25
CA THR A 70 -11.95 26.90 0.54
C THR A 70 -13.20 26.65 -0.30
N ALA A 71 -14.13 25.85 0.20
CA ALA A 71 -15.34 25.45 -0.51
C ALA A 71 -16.22 26.63 -0.99
N ASP A 72 -16.11 27.79 -0.38
CA ASP A 72 -16.79 29.05 -0.79
C ASP A 72 -15.94 29.90 -1.76
N GLY A 73 -14.78 29.40 -2.20
CA GLY A 73 -13.87 30.09 -3.10
C GLY A 73 -12.98 31.14 -2.44
N THR A 74 -12.93 31.19 -1.11
CA THR A 74 -12.02 32.11 -0.39
C THR A 74 -10.58 31.65 -0.54
N ILE A 75 -9.69 32.60 -0.87
CA ILE A 75 -8.28 32.37 -1.08
C ILE A 75 -7.50 32.58 0.22
N ILE A 76 -6.73 31.56 0.59
CA ILE A 76 -5.81 31.58 1.72
C ILE A 76 -4.39 31.49 1.17
N ARG A 77 -3.60 32.56 1.35
CA ARG A 77 -2.29 32.70 0.69
C ARG A 77 -1.23 31.79 1.31
N PRO A 78 -0.54 30.96 0.50
CA PRO A 78 0.64 30.19 0.92
C PRO A 78 1.89 31.08 1.09
N LEU A 79 3.05 30.47 1.38
CA LEU A 79 4.31 31.21 1.51
C LEU A 79 4.75 31.85 0.18
N VAL A 80 4.74 31.05 -0.88
CA VAL A 80 5.10 31.48 -2.25
C VAL A 80 3.99 31.11 -3.22
N ASP A 81 4.01 31.67 -4.41
CA ASP A 81 3.04 31.37 -5.47
C ASP A 81 2.88 29.86 -5.64
N THR A 82 1.64 29.39 -5.57
CA THR A 82 1.33 27.96 -5.61
C THR A 82 0.28 27.66 -6.63
N ARG A 83 0.55 26.70 -7.50
CA ARG A 83 -0.43 26.20 -8.48
C ARG A 83 -1.41 25.27 -7.79
N VAL A 84 -2.70 25.50 -8.00
CA VAL A 84 -3.82 24.73 -7.45
C VAL A 84 -4.74 24.36 -8.61
N LYS A 85 -5.27 23.15 -8.60
CA LYS A 85 -6.29 22.71 -9.56
C LYS A 85 -7.67 22.94 -8.98
N VAL A 86 -8.54 23.50 -9.79
CA VAL A 86 -9.94 23.80 -9.45
C VAL A 86 -10.89 23.18 -10.46
N SER A 87 -12.07 22.81 -10.00
CA SER A 87 -13.13 22.25 -10.85
C SER A 87 -14.48 22.90 -10.55
N PHE A 88 -15.41 22.75 -11.49
CA PHE A 88 -16.69 23.44 -11.46
C PHE A 88 -17.83 22.48 -11.78
N THR A 89 -18.98 22.76 -11.19
CA THR A 89 -20.27 22.25 -11.65
C THR A 89 -20.88 23.26 -12.59
N VAL A 90 -21.29 22.83 -13.79
CA VAL A 90 -21.93 23.69 -14.81
C VAL A 90 -23.34 23.18 -15.02
N CYS A 91 -24.33 24.09 -14.88
CA CYS A 91 -25.74 23.77 -14.92
C CYS A 91 -26.43 24.55 -16.06
N ARG A 92 -27.28 23.87 -16.86
CA ARG A 92 -28.16 24.47 -17.88
C ARG A 92 -29.52 23.82 -17.81
N GLY A 93 -30.50 24.53 -17.25
CA GLY A 93 -31.81 23.96 -16.97
C GLY A 93 -31.68 22.81 -15.95
N ASN A 94 -32.12 21.61 -16.33
CA ASN A 94 -32.03 20.41 -15.48
C ASN A 94 -30.75 19.58 -15.73
N GLU A 95 -29.91 19.98 -16.68
CA GLU A 95 -28.65 19.31 -16.99
C GLU A 95 -27.55 19.87 -16.07
N THR A 96 -26.79 18.97 -15.46
CA THR A 96 -25.66 19.33 -14.62
C THR A 96 -24.47 18.44 -14.97
N VAL A 97 -23.32 19.05 -15.19
CA VAL A 97 -22.07 18.35 -15.51
C VAL A 97 -20.91 18.87 -14.66
N VAL A 98 -19.89 18.07 -14.50
CA VAL A 98 -18.65 18.45 -13.81
C VAL A 98 -17.57 18.75 -14.86
N SER A 99 -16.83 19.85 -14.68
CA SER A 99 -15.71 20.21 -15.53
C SER A 99 -14.49 19.33 -15.31
N ARG A 100 -13.53 19.41 -16.22
CA ARG A 100 -12.14 18.97 -15.94
C ARG A 100 -11.49 19.87 -14.89
N ASP A 101 -10.28 19.49 -14.46
CA ASP A 101 -9.40 20.36 -13.67
C ASP A 101 -8.90 21.57 -14.49
N TYR A 102 -8.85 22.73 -13.85
CA TYR A 102 -8.25 23.96 -14.34
C TYR A 102 -7.17 24.42 -13.37
N ASP A 103 -6.01 24.83 -13.92
CA ASP A 103 -4.93 25.38 -13.09
C ASP A 103 -5.20 26.86 -12.76
N VAL A 104 -5.03 27.21 -11.49
CA VAL A 104 -4.96 28.60 -11.01
C VAL A 104 -3.70 28.78 -10.18
N VAL A 105 -3.16 30.00 -10.15
CA VAL A 105 -2.05 30.34 -9.25
C VAL A 105 -2.61 31.11 -8.07
N VAL A 106 -2.44 30.56 -6.88
CA VAL A 106 -2.70 31.25 -5.61
C VAL A 106 -1.47 32.08 -5.27
N PRO A 107 -1.57 33.42 -5.19
CA PRO A 107 -0.44 34.29 -4.91
C PRO A 107 0.15 34.01 -3.52
N GLY A 108 1.44 33.86 -3.43
CA GLY A 108 2.17 33.72 -2.18
C GLY A 108 2.21 35.03 -1.34
N LEU A 109 2.55 34.88 -0.08
CA LEU A 109 2.77 35.99 0.85
C LEU A 109 4.07 36.73 0.51
N GLU A 110 5.09 36.00 0.03
CA GLU A 110 6.44 36.50 -0.21
C GLU A 110 7.02 35.96 -1.52
N THR A 111 8.00 36.70 -2.05
CA THR A 111 8.81 36.29 -3.21
C THR A 111 10.18 35.86 -2.73
N PRO A 112 10.70 34.67 -3.13
CA PRO A 112 12.03 34.23 -2.76
C PRO A 112 13.12 35.22 -3.18
N ALA A 113 14.09 35.45 -2.31
CA ALA A 113 15.26 36.26 -2.66
C ALA A 113 16.15 35.52 -3.68
N ALA A 114 16.91 36.31 -4.50
CA ALA A 114 17.74 35.71 -5.55
C ALA A 114 18.85 34.78 -5.03
N ASN A 115 19.31 34.99 -3.80
CA ASN A 115 20.34 34.17 -3.13
C ASN A 115 19.75 33.20 -2.08
N ALA A 116 18.44 32.95 -2.10
CA ALA A 116 17.77 32.06 -1.18
C ALA A 116 18.18 30.59 -1.42
N ASN A 117 18.22 29.82 -0.35
CA ASN A 117 18.43 28.37 -0.44
C ASN A 117 17.39 27.73 -1.36
N PRO A 118 17.80 26.86 -2.28
CA PRO A 118 16.85 26.09 -3.10
C PRO A 118 16.01 25.17 -2.21
N ARG A 119 14.87 24.72 -2.73
CA ARG A 119 14.03 23.72 -2.05
C ARG A 119 14.85 22.47 -1.77
N PRO A 120 14.98 22.03 -0.49
CA PRO A 120 15.73 20.82 -0.16
C PRO A 120 15.01 19.60 -0.74
N PHE A 121 15.80 18.59 -1.12
CA PHE A 121 15.22 17.34 -1.51
C PHE A 121 14.79 16.55 -0.27
N VAL A 122 13.49 16.31 -0.17
CA VAL A 122 12.84 15.36 0.71
C VAL A 122 11.82 14.59 -0.12
N PHE A 123 11.39 13.43 0.33
CA PHE A 123 10.38 12.66 -0.40
C PHE A 123 9.29 12.14 0.55
N PRO A 124 8.00 12.43 0.29
CA PRO A 124 7.46 13.33 -0.76
C PRO A 124 8.00 14.75 -0.69
N GLU A 125 8.09 15.42 -1.86
CA GLU A 125 8.61 16.79 -1.96
C GLU A 125 7.70 17.79 -1.25
N LEU A 126 8.30 18.84 -0.67
CA LEU A 126 7.54 19.91 -0.04
C LEU A 126 6.68 20.66 -1.05
N LEU A 127 5.44 20.93 -0.70
CA LEU A 127 4.55 21.73 -1.53
C LEU A 127 5.09 23.16 -1.70
N ASN A 128 5.50 23.78 -0.60
CA ASN A 128 5.84 25.21 -0.54
C ASN A 128 7.13 25.41 0.23
N TRP A 129 8.09 26.11 -0.36
CA TRP A 129 9.37 26.44 0.25
C TRP A 129 9.78 27.88 -0.03
N LEU A 130 9.96 28.66 1.03
CA LEU A 130 10.56 29.97 0.97
C LEU A 130 11.98 29.86 1.56
N GLY A 131 12.99 29.80 0.68
CA GLY A 131 14.39 29.68 1.08
C GLY A 131 14.87 30.86 1.89
N GLY A 132 15.62 30.60 2.96
CA GLY A 132 16.46 31.57 3.66
C GLY A 132 17.89 31.54 3.13
N THR A 133 18.85 31.99 3.94
CA THR A 133 20.27 31.92 3.63
C THR A 133 21.03 31.17 4.69
N GLY A 134 22.07 30.39 4.30
CA GLY A 134 22.84 29.56 5.21
C GLY A 134 22.13 28.27 5.66
N SER A 135 22.64 27.65 6.69
CA SER A 135 22.13 26.39 7.24
C SER A 135 22.19 26.38 8.76
N TYR A 136 21.34 25.58 9.38
CA TYR A 136 21.41 25.22 10.78
C TYR A 136 22.04 23.80 10.90
N THR A 137 22.96 23.63 11.84
CA THR A 137 23.62 22.34 12.09
C THR A 137 23.07 21.74 13.37
N LEU A 138 22.48 20.55 13.28
CA LEU A 138 22.13 19.75 14.45
C LEU A 138 23.41 19.30 15.18
N GLY A 139 23.55 19.70 16.44
CA GLY A 139 24.69 19.34 17.25
C GLY A 139 24.67 17.88 17.70
N LYS A 140 25.75 17.46 18.41
CA LYS A 140 25.80 16.12 19.04
C LYS A 140 24.67 15.90 20.06
N THR A 141 24.18 16.98 20.68
CA THR A 141 23.02 16.95 21.58
C THR A 141 21.96 17.89 21.03
N VAL A 142 20.76 17.37 20.78
CA VAL A 142 19.59 18.12 20.32
C VAL A 142 18.61 18.30 21.49
N THR A 143 18.18 19.53 21.75
CA THR A 143 17.19 19.82 22.80
C THR A 143 15.82 20.06 22.20
N PHE A 144 14.80 19.39 22.75
CA PHE A 144 13.41 19.53 22.33
C PHE A 144 12.60 20.37 23.29
N GLY A 145 11.79 21.29 22.75
CA GLY A 145 10.79 22.07 23.47
C GLY A 145 9.39 21.81 22.92
N GLY A 146 8.40 21.59 23.79
CA GLY A 146 7.00 21.44 23.39
C GLY A 146 6.60 20.10 22.74
N ALA A 147 7.52 19.15 22.60
CA ALA A 147 7.19 17.82 22.10
C ALA A 147 6.39 17.03 23.14
N SER A 148 5.42 16.21 22.68
CA SER A 148 4.83 15.18 23.52
C SER A 148 5.89 14.16 23.97
N ALA A 149 5.73 13.54 25.13
CA ALA A 149 6.67 12.53 25.62
C ALA A 149 6.89 11.40 24.61
N GLN A 150 5.83 10.97 23.94
CA GLN A 150 5.87 9.94 22.92
C GLN A 150 6.71 10.36 21.70
N LEU A 151 6.42 11.53 21.12
CA LEU A 151 7.15 12.05 19.97
C LEU A 151 8.64 12.27 20.30
N ALA A 152 8.94 12.77 21.51
CA ALA A 152 10.30 12.94 21.98
C ALA A 152 11.05 11.61 22.12
N THR A 153 10.41 10.58 22.66
CA THR A 153 10.99 9.22 22.79
C THR A 153 11.32 8.64 21.43
N GLN A 154 10.39 8.71 20.48
CA GLN A 154 10.58 8.21 19.12
C GLN A 154 11.72 8.94 18.41
N LEU A 155 11.69 10.28 18.39
CA LEU A 155 12.73 11.07 17.74
C LEU A 155 14.11 10.88 18.38
N THR A 156 14.17 10.58 19.68
CA THR A 156 15.43 10.26 20.35
C THR A 156 16.06 9.01 19.76
N ALA A 157 15.28 7.95 19.56
CA ALA A 157 15.76 6.71 18.96
C ALA A 157 16.19 6.94 17.50
N GLU A 158 15.36 7.62 16.73
CA GLU A 158 15.60 7.89 15.31
C GLU A 158 16.84 8.79 15.06
N LEU A 159 17.00 9.88 15.80
CA LEU A 159 18.17 10.77 15.67
C LEU A 159 19.46 10.08 16.10
N ARG A 160 19.39 9.21 17.13
CA ARG A 160 20.55 8.41 17.54
C ARG A 160 20.97 7.45 16.45
N GLU A 161 20.01 6.74 15.86
CA GLU A 161 20.28 5.79 14.78
C GLU A 161 20.79 6.47 13.51
N LEU A 162 20.12 7.54 13.09
CA LEU A 162 20.39 8.18 11.79
C LEU A 162 21.64 9.07 11.81
N LEU A 163 21.89 9.77 12.91
CA LEU A 163 22.89 10.86 12.99
C LEU A 163 23.85 10.74 14.19
N GLY A 164 23.66 9.76 15.07
CA GLY A 164 24.45 9.62 16.30
C GLY A 164 24.24 10.75 17.31
N CYS A 165 23.11 11.46 17.23
CA CYS A 165 22.79 12.56 18.14
C CYS A 165 22.16 12.06 19.43
N ASP A 166 22.55 12.61 20.57
CA ASP A 166 21.80 12.50 21.81
C ASP A 166 20.67 13.52 21.86
N VAL A 167 19.56 13.16 22.48
CA VAL A 167 18.40 14.03 22.62
C VAL A 167 18.02 14.19 24.09
N ARG A 168 17.63 15.41 24.47
CA ARG A 168 17.03 15.70 25.78
C ARG A 168 15.93 16.74 25.66
N LEU A 169 15.05 16.78 26.61
CA LEU A 169 14.07 17.86 26.74
C LEU A 169 14.78 19.13 27.29
N ALA A 170 14.41 20.29 26.76
CA ALA A 170 14.86 21.58 27.26
C ALA A 170 14.34 21.80 28.69
N GLN A 171 15.18 22.36 29.54
CA GLN A 171 14.81 22.77 30.88
C GLN A 171 13.99 24.07 30.87
N ALA A 172 13.31 24.38 31.96
CA ALA A 172 12.55 25.63 32.08
C ALA A 172 13.48 26.83 31.91
N GLY A 173 13.14 27.71 30.95
CA GLY A 173 13.95 28.88 30.58
C GLY A 173 15.08 28.62 29.59
N GLU A 174 15.32 27.41 29.17
CA GLU A 174 16.29 27.02 28.14
C GLU A 174 15.70 27.17 26.73
N THR A 175 16.46 27.70 25.80
CA THR A 175 16.10 27.72 24.38
C THR A 175 16.35 26.33 23.77
N ALA A 176 15.30 25.69 23.28
CA ALA A 176 15.43 24.41 22.60
C ALA A 176 15.93 24.57 21.16
N ASN A 177 16.70 23.58 20.67
CA ASN A 177 17.15 23.52 19.28
C ASN A 177 16.01 23.25 18.31
N VAL A 178 15.05 22.39 18.71
CA VAL A 178 13.87 22.06 17.94
C VAL A 178 12.64 22.26 18.82
N THR A 179 11.72 23.09 18.38
CA THR A 179 10.48 23.40 19.11
C THR A 179 9.26 22.89 18.36
N PHE A 180 8.29 22.38 19.12
CA PHE A 180 7.03 21.84 18.59
C PHE A 180 5.86 22.66 19.16
N SER A 181 4.92 23.03 18.31
CA SER A 181 3.73 23.77 18.69
C SER A 181 2.48 23.24 18.00
N VAL A 182 1.45 22.91 18.79
CA VAL A 182 0.10 22.71 18.25
C VAL A 182 -0.54 24.08 18.12
N ILE A 183 -0.97 24.42 16.92
CA ILE A 183 -1.53 25.73 16.56
C ILE A 183 -2.92 25.56 15.92
N ASN A 184 -3.55 26.66 15.54
CA ASN A 184 -4.76 26.65 14.73
C ASN A 184 -4.53 27.52 13.48
N ASP A 185 -4.01 26.92 12.42
CA ASP A 185 -3.77 27.56 11.13
C ASP A 185 -4.63 26.85 10.07
N VAL A 186 -5.59 27.57 9.50
CA VAL A 186 -6.55 27.02 8.51
C VAL A 186 -5.86 26.42 7.28
N ARG A 187 -4.63 26.86 6.96
CA ARG A 187 -3.83 26.33 5.83
C ARG A 187 -3.36 24.90 6.01
N LEU A 188 -3.35 24.38 7.23
CA LEU A 188 -2.69 23.10 7.53
C LEU A 188 -3.66 21.91 7.50
N GLY A 189 -4.95 22.16 7.71
CA GLY A 189 -5.91 21.04 7.84
C GLY A 189 -5.51 20.10 8.99
N LYS A 190 -5.72 18.81 8.80
CA LYS A 190 -5.42 17.78 9.82
C LYS A 190 -3.99 17.25 9.75
N GLU A 191 -3.35 17.29 8.58
CA GLU A 191 -2.08 16.61 8.34
C GLU A 191 -0.96 17.55 7.90
N GLY A 192 -1.28 18.80 7.56
CA GLY A 192 -0.28 19.79 7.15
C GLY A 192 0.52 20.34 8.32
N TYR A 193 1.66 20.93 7.99
CA TYR A 193 2.61 21.49 8.96
C TYR A 193 3.40 22.67 8.36
N THR A 194 4.05 23.41 9.26
CA THR A 194 5.10 24.37 8.90
C THR A 194 6.43 23.97 9.52
N LEU A 195 7.50 24.24 8.79
CA LEU A 195 8.88 24.24 9.28
C LEU A 195 9.42 25.67 9.14
N ASP A 196 10.03 26.19 10.19
CA ASP A 196 10.77 27.44 10.18
C ASP A 196 12.18 27.17 10.71
N ILE A 197 13.17 27.27 9.82
CA ILE A 197 14.56 26.89 10.07
C ILE A 197 15.41 28.18 9.92
N ASP A 198 16.01 28.60 11.02
CA ASP A 198 16.92 29.75 11.05
C ASP A 198 18.26 29.37 11.71
N ALA A 199 19.18 30.33 11.85
CA ALA A 199 20.47 30.08 12.45
C ALA A 199 20.42 29.67 13.95
N ASN A 200 19.28 29.84 14.61
CA ASN A 200 19.08 29.53 16.04
C ASN A 200 18.42 28.15 16.27
N GLY A 201 17.80 27.57 15.26
CA GLY A 201 17.15 26.28 15.40
C GLY A 201 15.99 26.01 14.43
N VAL A 202 15.15 25.07 14.79
CA VAL A 202 14.02 24.59 14.00
C VAL A 202 12.72 24.76 14.80
N LYS A 203 11.73 25.40 14.20
CA LYS A 203 10.37 25.50 14.75
C LYS A 203 9.42 24.69 13.88
N ILE A 204 8.71 23.77 14.51
CA ILE A 204 7.72 22.91 13.89
C ILE A 204 6.35 23.28 14.44
N ALA A 205 5.39 23.55 13.55
CA ALA A 205 4.04 23.80 13.97
C ALA A 205 3.02 23.05 13.08
N ALA A 206 1.93 22.56 13.69
CA ALA A 206 0.83 21.89 13.02
C ALA A 206 -0.44 22.00 13.84
N ASN A 207 -1.59 21.70 13.24
CA ASN A 207 -2.87 21.69 13.97
C ASN A 207 -3.06 20.43 14.81
N THR A 208 -2.31 19.35 14.51
CA THR A 208 -2.47 18.03 15.14
C THR A 208 -1.11 17.38 15.43
N GLN A 209 -1.10 16.35 16.28
CA GLN A 209 0.09 15.54 16.51
C GLN A 209 0.55 14.82 15.23
N THR A 210 -0.37 14.41 14.35
CA THR A 210 -0.06 13.79 13.06
C THR A 210 0.70 14.77 12.15
N GLY A 211 0.26 16.03 12.07
CA GLY A 211 0.98 17.04 11.31
C GLY A 211 2.39 17.31 11.87
N LEU A 212 2.53 17.37 13.20
CA LEU A 212 3.86 17.49 13.85
C LEU A 212 4.74 16.29 13.49
N PHE A 213 4.16 15.07 13.49
CA PHE A 213 4.89 13.85 13.12
C PHE A 213 5.37 13.90 11.65
N TRP A 214 4.51 14.30 10.70
CA TRP A 214 4.90 14.44 9.29
C TRP A 214 6.03 15.46 9.08
N ALA A 215 5.99 16.56 9.82
CA ALA A 215 7.08 17.56 9.80
C ALA A 215 8.42 16.95 10.19
N THR A 216 8.43 16.04 11.18
CA THR A 216 9.67 15.37 11.59
C THR A 216 10.24 14.48 10.51
N ARG A 217 9.39 13.84 9.68
CA ARG A 217 9.87 13.05 8.54
C ARG A 217 10.67 13.91 7.56
N SER A 218 10.14 15.07 7.20
CA SER A 218 10.86 16.01 6.33
C SER A 218 12.15 16.54 6.98
N LEU A 219 12.11 16.91 8.25
CA LEU A 219 13.31 17.39 8.97
C LEU A 219 14.40 16.32 9.03
N LEU A 220 14.04 15.07 9.37
CA LEU A 220 15.01 13.96 9.46
C LEU A 220 15.61 13.64 8.09
N GLN A 221 14.80 13.63 7.03
CA GLN A 221 15.31 13.44 5.67
C GLN A 221 16.29 14.53 5.25
N MET A 222 15.97 15.82 5.53
CA MET A 222 16.90 16.94 5.29
C MET A 222 18.21 16.75 6.08
N ALA A 223 18.09 16.38 7.35
CA ALA A 223 19.25 16.23 8.23
C ALA A 223 20.13 15.04 7.80
N VAL A 224 19.54 13.93 7.37
CA VAL A 224 20.28 12.75 6.84
C VAL A 224 21.01 13.15 5.54
N ALA A 225 20.30 13.73 4.57
CA ALA A 225 20.89 14.18 3.31
C ALA A 225 22.00 15.20 3.49
N GLY A 226 21.85 16.10 4.46
CA GLY A 226 22.82 17.14 4.79
C GLY A 226 23.85 16.78 5.85
N GLN A 227 23.92 15.49 6.31
CA GLN A 227 24.83 15.05 7.36
C GLN A 227 24.76 15.92 8.63
N GLY A 228 23.55 16.19 9.08
CA GLY A 228 23.23 17.04 10.22
C GLY A 228 23.00 18.51 9.89
N ASN A 229 23.29 18.96 8.67
CA ASN A 229 23.02 20.33 8.23
C ASN A 229 21.67 20.42 7.52
N VAL A 230 20.84 21.38 7.94
CA VAL A 230 19.54 21.65 7.32
C VAL A 230 19.51 23.07 6.79
N PRO A 231 19.06 23.32 5.54
CA PRO A 231 19.05 24.66 4.96
C PRO A 231 18.06 25.56 5.69
N CYS A 232 18.44 26.80 5.96
CA CYS A 232 17.53 27.79 6.50
C CYS A 232 16.45 28.15 5.48
N GLY A 233 15.21 28.29 5.97
CA GLY A 233 14.04 28.62 5.17
C GLY A 233 12.77 28.25 5.89
N ARG A 234 11.63 28.49 5.23
CA ARG A 234 10.30 28.16 5.73
C ARG A 234 9.57 27.22 4.76
N ALA A 235 8.95 26.18 5.29
CA ALA A 235 8.07 25.30 4.53
C ALA A 235 6.62 25.43 5.02
N LEU A 236 5.69 25.37 4.08
CA LEU A 236 4.28 25.03 4.30
C LEU A 236 4.01 23.77 3.47
N ASP A 237 3.67 22.68 4.12
CA ASP A 237 3.47 21.39 3.44
C ASP A 237 2.15 20.76 3.88
N ILE A 238 1.34 20.35 2.91
CA ILE A 238 0.01 19.80 3.10
C ILE A 238 -0.23 18.69 2.07
N PRO A 239 -0.88 17.56 2.46
CA PRO A 239 -1.19 16.50 1.52
C PRO A 239 -2.30 16.93 0.55
N ARG A 240 -2.18 16.46 -0.68
CA ARG A 240 -3.18 16.65 -1.73
C ARG A 240 -4.36 15.70 -1.60
N TYR A 241 -4.11 14.45 -1.25
CA TYR A 241 -5.14 13.41 -1.09
C TYR A 241 -5.22 12.91 0.35
N GLN A 242 -6.45 12.63 0.80
CA GLN A 242 -6.72 12.14 2.15
C GLN A 242 -6.27 10.69 2.34
N VAL A 243 -6.46 9.84 1.30
CA VAL A 243 -6.07 8.42 1.32
C VAL A 243 -4.81 8.23 0.50
N ARG A 244 -3.75 7.75 1.16
CA ARG A 244 -2.44 7.44 0.59
C ARG A 244 -2.05 6.05 1.06
N GLY A 245 -2.56 5.03 0.34
CA GLY A 245 -2.69 3.70 0.87
C GLY A 245 -1.85 2.62 0.22
N PHE A 246 -1.67 1.56 1.01
CA PHE A 246 -1.12 0.27 0.61
C PHE A 246 -2.03 -0.84 1.12
N LEU A 247 -2.34 -1.82 0.27
CA LEU A 247 -3.05 -3.05 0.62
C LEU A 247 -2.08 -4.22 0.62
N LEU A 248 -2.14 -5.03 1.67
CA LEU A 248 -1.41 -6.29 1.77
C LEU A 248 -2.36 -7.45 2.03
N ASP A 249 -2.33 -8.43 1.13
CA ASP A 249 -3.03 -9.69 1.29
C ASP A 249 -2.23 -10.63 2.24
N VAL A 250 -2.65 -10.65 3.50
CA VAL A 250 -2.16 -11.60 4.51
C VAL A 250 -3.07 -12.83 4.63
N GLY A 251 -4.27 -12.77 4.04
CA GLY A 251 -5.22 -13.88 4.01
C GLY A 251 -4.64 -15.08 3.30
N ARG A 252 -4.00 -14.87 2.16
CA ARG A 252 -3.41 -15.96 1.36
C ARG A 252 -1.96 -16.28 1.74
N LEU A 253 -1.17 -15.30 2.18
CA LEU A 253 0.22 -15.52 2.62
C LEU A 253 0.37 -15.21 4.11
N PRO A 254 0.86 -16.16 4.95
CA PRO A 254 1.20 -15.87 6.34
C PRO A 254 2.29 -14.79 6.42
N ILE A 255 1.97 -13.66 7.04
CA ILE A 255 2.89 -12.56 7.27
C ILE A 255 3.01 -12.34 8.78
N PRO A 256 4.21 -12.38 9.39
CA PRO A 256 4.37 -12.17 10.81
C PRO A 256 4.06 -10.72 11.22
N MET A 257 3.57 -10.53 12.44
CA MET A 257 3.23 -9.20 12.94
C MET A 257 4.43 -8.23 12.91
N SER A 258 5.64 -8.70 13.17
CA SER A 258 6.87 -7.89 13.10
C SER A 258 7.07 -7.23 11.73
N TYR A 259 6.74 -7.93 10.66
CA TYR A 259 6.77 -7.40 9.31
C TYR A 259 5.77 -6.25 9.10
N LEU A 260 4.56 -6.37 9.66
CA LEU A 260 3.55 -5.31 9.57
C LEU A 260 4.02 -4.03 10.29
N TYR A 261 4.73 -4.16 11.41
CA TYR A 261 5.37 -3.01 12.07
C TYR A 261 6.40 -2.32 11.16
N ASP A 262 7.19 -3.07 10.41
CA ASP A 262 8.15 -2.51 9.45
C ASP A 262 7.46 -1.85 8.25
N VAL A 263 6.37 -2.44 7.77
CA VAL A 263 5.51 -1.80 6.74
C VAL A 263 5.02 -0.44 7.22
N VAL A 264 4.51 -0.35 8.45
CA VAL A 264 4.06 0.94 9.04
C VAL A 264 5.19 1.95 9.12
N LYS A 265 6.39 1.56 9.58
CA LYS A 265 7.56 2.46 9.66
C LYS A 265 7.94 3.02 8.28
N TYR A 266 7.98 2.15 7.27
CA TYR A 266 8.31 2.55 5.90
C TYR A 266 7.24 3.48 5.30
N MET A 267 5.97 3.15 5.45
CA MET A 267 4.85 4.00 5.05
C MET A 267 4.91 5.38 5.72
N ALA A 268 5.12 5.40 7.02
CA ALA A 268 5.20 6.62 7.81
C ALA A 268 6.36 7.52 7.39
N TRP A 269 7.52 6.95 7.04
CA TRP A 269 8.66 7.71 6.55
C TRP A 269 8.35 8.49 5.28
N PHE A 270 7.52 7.92 4.40
CA PHE A 270 7.07 8.51 3.15
C PHE A 270 5.66 9.12 3.23
N LYS A 271 5.15 9.40 4.44
CA LYS A 271 3.86 10.06 4.70
C LYS A 271 2.65 9.34 4.07
N MET A 272 2.72 8.02 3.89
CA MET A 272 1.57 7.17 3.58
C MET A 272 0.75 6.94 4.85
N ASN A 273 -0.59 6.86 4.74
CA ASN A 273 -1.45 6.89 5.94
C ASN A 273 -2.58 5.87 6.00
N ASP A 274 -2.70 4.96 5.03
CA ASP A 274 -3.83 4.01 4.93
C ASP A 274 -3.26 2.62 4.63
N LEU A 275 -3.13 1.77 5.67
CA LEU A 275 -2.69 0.38 5.52
C LEU A 275 -3.90 -0.54 5.55
N HIS A 276 -4.30 -1.01 4.39
CA HIS A 276 -5.38 -1.95 4.19
C HIS A 276 -4.85 -3.38 4.33
N ILE A 277 -5.38 -4.13 5.29
CA ILE A 277 -4.97 -5.50 5.59
C ILE A 277 -6.11 -6.45 5.24
N HIS A 278 -5.92 -7.25 4.20
CA HIS A 278 -6.85 -8.26 3.74
C HIS A 278 -6.67 -9.54 4.56
N LEU A 279 -7.56 -9.74 5.57
CA LEU A 279 -7.35 -10.69 6.67
C LEU A 279 -7.87 -12.09 6.41
N ASN A 280 -8.70 -12.28 5.38
CA ASN A 280 -9.17 -13.61 4.99
C ASN A 280 -9.25 -13.76 3.48
N ASP A 281 -8.84 -14.91 3.01
CA ASP A 281 -9.06 -15.35 1.63
C ASP A 281 -8.69 -16.82 1.44
N ASN A 282 -8.69 -17.25 0.16
CA ASN A 282 -8.36 -18.58 -0.29
C ASN A 282 -7.62 -18.57 -1.62
N PHE A 283 -7.11 -19.73 -2.00
CA PHE A 283 -6.51 -19.91 -3.33
C PHE A 283 -7.53 -19.56 -4.43
N ILE A 284 -7.09 -18.78 -5.43
CA ILE A 284 -7.99 -18.18 -6.42
C ILE A 284 -8.60 -19.19 -7.40
N PHE A 285 -7.91 -20.28 -7.74
CA PHE A 285 -8.37 -21.27 -8.74
C PHE A 285 -9.02 -22.50 -8.10
N LEU A 286 -10.06 -22.32 -7.29
CA LEU A 286 -10.81 -23.44 -6.68
C LEU A 286 -11.40 -24.40 -7.71
N GLU A 287 -11.73 -23.90 -8.90
CA GLU A 287 -12.23 -24.71 -10.01
C GLU A 287 -11.26 -25.80 -10.45
N ASP A 288 -9.96 -25.65 -10.22
CA ASP A 288 -8.97 -26.67 -10.58
C ASP A 288 -9.11 -27.92 -9.71
N TYR A 289 -9.41 -27.74 -8.42
CA TYR A 289 -9.74 -28.86 -7.53
C TYR A 289 -11.02 -29.57 -7.95
N VAL A 290 -12.06 -28.81 -8.26
CA VAL A 290 -13.35 -29.37 -8.70
C VAL A 290 -13.20 -30.15 -10.01
N LYS A 291 -12.46 -29.61 -10.99
CA LYS A 291 -12.15 -30.30 -12.26
C LYS A 291 -11.33 -31.57 -12.04
N ALA A 292 -10.48 -31.61 -11.02
CA ALA A 292 -9.72 -32.78 -10.61
C ALA A 292 -10.53 -33.78 -9.75
N GLY A 293 -11.83 -33.54 -9.52
CA GLY A 293 -12.69 -34.40 -8.69
C GLY A 293 -12.42 -34.31 -7.20
N GLN A 294 -11.75 -33.21 -6.75
CA GLN A 294 -11.44 -32.97 -5.36
C GLN A 294 -12.43 -31.97 -4.75
N ASP A 295 -12.64 -32.07 -3.45
CA ASP A 295 -13.51 -31.18 -2.69
C ASP A 295 -12.67 -29.97 -2.15
N PRO A 296 -12.87 -28.74 -2.65
CA PRO A 296 -12.12 -27.57 -2.20
C PRO A 296 -12.23 -27.33 -0.69
N LEU A 297 -13.36 -27.66 -0.06
CA LEU A 297 -13.54 -27.54 1.39
C LEU A 297 -12.53 -28.35 2.20
N LYS A 298 -11.99 -29.44 1.61
CA LYS A 298 -11.03 -30.33 2.28
C LYS A 298 -9.60 -30.05 1.93
N VAL A 299 -9.33 -29.62 0.68
CA VAL A 299 -7.96 -29.61 0.16
C VAL A 299 -7.42 -28.23 -0.19
N ALA A 300 -8.30 -27.27 -0.53
CA ALA A 300 -7.83 -25.94 -0.90
C ALA A 300 -7.40 -25.11 0.31
N TYR A 301 -6.36 -24.30 0.10
CA TYR A 301 -5.90 -23.37 1.12
C TYR A 301 -6.92 -22.25 1.35
N SER A 302 -7.13 -21.90 2.62
CA SER A 302 -7.86 -20.71 3.05
C SER A 302 -7.42 -20.32 4.44
N ALA A 303 -7.45 -19.02 4.74
CA ALA A 303 -7.15 -18.55 6.07
C ALA A 303 -8.09 -17.42 6.49
N PHE A 304 -8.29 -17.31 7.79
CA PHE A 304 -8.78 -16.16 8.52
C PHE A 304 -7.73 -15.83 9.57
N ARG A 305 -7.04 -14.70 9.42
CA ARG A 305 -5.81 -14.37 10.15
C ARG A 305 -6.03 -13.86 11.57
N MET A 306 -7.26 -13.72 12.00
CA MET A 306 -7.53 -13.25 13.36
C MET A 306 -7.87 -14.39 14.30
N GLU A 307 -7.41 -14.27 15.55
CA GLU A 307 -7.90 -15.12 16.64
C GLU A 307 -9.42 -14.98 16.78
N SER A 308 -10.16 -16.09 16.65
CA SER A 308 -11.62 -16.15 16.77
C SER A 308 -12.06 -17.31 17.67
N LYS A 309 -13.18 -17.12 18.37
CA LYS A 309 -13.84 -18.16 19.16
C LYS A 309 -14.70 -19.11 18.30
N VAL A 310 -14.85 -18.81 17.02
CA VAL A 310 -15.76 -19.54 16.12
C VAL A 310 -15.20 -20.93 15.79
N VAL A 311 -15.96 -21.94 16.14
CA VAL A 311 -15.71 -23.35 15.79
C VAL A 311 -16.99 -23.93 15.18
N GLY A 312 -16.88 -24.54 14.01
CA GLY A 312 -18.00 -25.18 13.35
C GLY A 312 -18.47 -26.47 14.05
N ALA A 313 -19.69 -26.89 13.75
CA ALA A 313 -20.21 -28.17 14.22
C ALA A 313 -19.38 -29.37 13.74
N ASN A 314 -18.60 -29.20 12.68
CA ASN A 314 -17.64 -30.15 12.13
C ASN A 314 -16.27 -30.13 12.82
N GLY A 315 -16.09 -29.31 13.86
CA GLY A 315 -14.83 -29.16 14.58
C GLY A 315 -13.80 -28.25 13.90
N GLN A 316 -14.11 -27.68 12.73
CA GLN A 316 -13.21 -26.73 12.04
C GLN A 316 -13.19 -25.40 12.78
N LYS A 317 -12.00 -24.83 12.99
CA LYS A 317 -11.83 -23.49 13.53
C LYS A 317 -11.84 -22.46 12.41
N LEU A 318 -12.35 -21.26 12.68
CA LEU A 318 -12.26 -20.15 11.74
C LEU A 318 -10.83 -19.61 11.65
N THR A 319 -10.16 -19.45 12.80
CA THR A 319 -8.76 -19.03 12.89
C THR A 319 -7.83 -19.98 12.12
N ALA A 320 -6.95 -19.42 11.30
CA ALA A 320 -5.96 -20.19 10.55
C ALA A 320 -4.96 -20.89 11.47
N ASP A 321 -4.58 -22.13 11.13
CA ASP A 321 -3.68 -22.96 11.94
C ASP A 321 -2.19 -22.66 11.70
N ASP A 322 -1.83 -22.08 10.56
CA ASP A 322 -0.43 -21.81 10.17
C ASP A 322 0.12 -20.53 10.80
N LEU A 323 -0.64 -19.44 10.75
CA LEU A 323 -0.34 -18.17 11.41
C LEU A 323 -1.64 -17.39 11.63
N SER A 324 -1.79 -16.80 12.79
CA SER A 324 -2.88 -15.88 13.11
C SER A 324 -2.41 -14.80 14.07
N TYR A 325 -3.11 -13.68 14.08
CA TYR A 325 -2.87 -12.58 15.00
C TYR A 325 -3.81 -12.69 16.19
N THR A 326 -3.26 -12.61 17.40
CA THR A 326 -4.09 -12.51 18.60
C THR A 326 -4.81 -11.16 18.65
N LYS A 327 -5.95 -11.11 19.32
CA LYS A 327 -6.70 -9.87 19.50
C LYS A 327 -5.92 -8.80 20.24
N ALA A 328 -5.12 -9.19 21.22
CA ALA A 328 -4.26 -8.27 21.98
C ALA A 328 -3.15 -7.68 21.09
N GLU A 329 -2.42 -8.53 20.39
CA GLU A 329 -1.34 -8.14 19.48
C GLU A 329 -1.85 -7.19 18.39
N PHE A 330 -3.04 -7.44 17.84
CA PHE A 330 -3.59 -6.59 16.79
C PHE A 330 -4.07 -5.22 17.33
N ARG A 331 -4.61 -5.16 18.56
CA ARG A 331 -4.89 -3.87 19.22
C ARG A 331 -3.63 -3.04 19.44
N ASP A 332 -2.55 -3.67 19.92
CA ASP A 332 -1.27 -2.99 20.13
C ASP A 332 -0.70 -2.48 18.80
N PHE A 333 -0.83 -3.26 17.74
CA PHE A 333 -0.43 -2.87 16.39
C PHE A 333 -1.22 -1.66 15.88
N ILE A 334 -2.55 -1.64 16.02
CA ILE A 334 -3.38 -0.49 15.65
C ILE A 334 -2.96 0.77 16.42
N ALA A 335 -2.75 0.63 17.73
CA ALA A 335 -2.31 1.75 18.57
C ALA A 335 -0.95 2.30 18.11
N TYR A 336 -0.01 1.41 17.81
CA TYR A 336 1.29 1.79 17.25
C TYR A 336 1.16 2.49 15.88
N ALA A 337 0.41 1.92 14.94
CA ALA A 337 0.23 2.49 13.60
C ALA A 337 -0.38 3.90 13.66
N ASN A 338 -1.39 4.10 14.49
CA ASN A 338 -2.00 5.42 14.72
C ASN A 338 -0.99 6.44 15.25
N GLN A 339 -0.05 6.03 16.10
CA GLN A 339 1.03 6.87 16.60
C GLN A 339 2.01 7.29 15.48
N GLN A 340 2.14 6.45 14.46
CA GLN A 340 2.95 6.71 13.26
C GLN A 340 2.15 7.46 12.16
N GLY A 341 0.94 7.93 12.44
CA GLY A 341 0.08 8.59 11.46
C GLY A 341 -0.51 7.65 10.40
N VAL A 342 -0.38 6.33 10.56
CA VAL A 342 -0.91 5.31 9.65
C VAL A 342 -2.17 4.70 10.24
N LYS A 343 -3.27 4.78 9.50
CA LYS A 343 -4.54 4.13 9.84
C LYS A 343 -4.56 2.70 9.34
N ILE A 344 -4.98 1.77 10.20
CA ILE A 344 -5.20 0.39 9.81
C ILE A 344 -6.64 0.26 9.31
N ILE A 345 -6.79 -0.32 8.11
CA ILE A 345 -8.07 -0.64 7.49
C ILE A 345 -8.18 -2.17 7.46
N PRO A 346 -8.78 -2.77 8.50
CA PRO A 346 -8.98 -4.22 8.49
C PRO A 346 -10.06 -4.59 7.48
N GLU A 347 -9.88 -5.71 6.80
CA GLU A 347 -10.86 -6.26 5.87
C GLU A 347 -11.24 -7.69 6.24
N PHE A 348 -12.56 -7.93 6.27
CA PHE A 348 -13.14 -9.27 6.20
C PHE A 348 -13.94 -9.36 4.90
N ASP A 349 -13.44 -10.14 3.96
CA ASP A 349 -14.09 -10.27 2.66
C ASP A 349 -15.18 -11.33 2.69
N THR A 350 -16.37 -10.89 2.34
CA THR A 350 -17.61 -11.67 2.23
C THR A 350 -18.54 -10.99 1.22
N PRO A 351 -19.46 -11.69 0.52
CA PRO A 351 -19.82 -13.12 0.66
C PRO A 351 -19.03 -14.07 -0.24
N ALA A 352 -18.16 -13.59 -1.16
CA ALA A 352 -17.16 -14.38 -1.86
C ALA A 352 -15.82 -14.34 -1.11
N HIS A 353 -14.77 -14.98 -1.62
CA HIS A 353 -13.47 -15.10 -0.94
C HIS A 353 -13.56 -15.65 0.49
N ALA A 354 -14.64 -16.35 0.77
CA ALA A 354 -15.07 -16.75 2.11
C ALA A 354 -14.92 -18.27 2.39
N LEU A 355 -13.93 -18.94 1.74
CA LEU A 355 -13.74 -20.38 1.93
C LEU A 355 -13.44 -20.77 3.40
N SER A 356 -12.75 -19.92 4.14
CA SER A 356 -12.53 -20.11 5.58
C SER A 356 -13.84 -20.12 6.38
N PHE A 357 -14.79 -19.28 5.99
CA PHE A 357 -16.14 -19.21 6.58
C PHE A 357 -16.98 -20.42 6.19
N THR A 358 -16.96 -20.81 4.92
CA THR A 358 -17.74 -21.94 4.43
C THR A 358 -17.21 -23.30 4.91
N LYS A 359 -15.91 -23.43 5.18
CA LYS A 359 -15.34 -24.61 5.86
C LYS A 359 -15.91 -24.79 7.26
N VAL A 360 -16.14 -23.70 7.99
CA VAL A 360 -16.75 -23.72 9.33
C VAL A 360 -18.26 -23.91 9.25
N ARG A 361 -18.92 -23.31 8.27
CA ARG A 361 -20.38 -23.34 8.04
C ARG A 361 -20.73 -23.80 6.63
N PRO A 362 -20.50 -25.08 6.29
CA PRO A 362 -20.80 -25.62 4.96
C PRO A 362 -22.30 -25.59 4.61
N ASP A 363 -23.16 -25.47 5.59
CA ASP A 363 -24.60 -25.29 5.45
C ASP A 363 -24.98 -23.92 4.87
N LEU A 364 -24.07 -22.93 4.92
CA LEU A 364 -24.27 -21.57 4.42
C LEU A 364 -23.65 -21.35 3.02
N ILE A 365 -23.21 -22.37 2.33
CA ILE A 365 -22.67 -22.26 0.97
C ILE A 365 -23.77 -21.85 -0.01
N TYR A 366 -23.48 -20.87 -0.87
CA TYR A 366 -24.35 -20.46 -1.95
C TYR A 366 -24.48 -21.57 -3.02
N LYS A 367 -25.67 -22.09 -3.19
CA LYS A 367 -25.95 -23.16 -4.15
C LYS A 367 -25.96 -22.63 -5.57
N SER A 368 -24.92 -22.91 -6.33
CA SER A 368 -24.78 -22.51 -7.73
C SER A 368 -24.05 -23.60 -8.52
N ASN A 369 -24.10 -23.49 -9.86
CA ASN A 369 -23.30 -24.31 -10.77
C ASN A 369 -21.89 -23.77 -11.01
N ASN A 370 -21.50 -22.70 -10.31
CA ASN A 370 -20.17 -22.13 -10.42
C ASN A 370 -19.15 -23.05 -9.73
N LEU A 371 -18.05 -23.36 -10.42
CA LEU A 371 -16.99 -24.22 -9.88
C LEU A 371 -16.26 -23.61 -8.69
N ARG A 372 -16.34 -22.28 -8.51
CA ARG A 372 -15.87 -21.54 -7.33
C ARG A 372 -16.93 -21.44 -6.22
N GLY A 373 -18.07 -22.10 -6.34
CA GLY A 373 -19.18 -21.97 -5.39
C GLY A 373 -18.84 -22.29 -3.94
N ALA A 374 -17.81 -23.10 -3.69
CA ALA A 374 -17.38 -23.46 -2.34
C ALA A 374 -16.95 -22.25 -1.49
N GLU A 375 -16.44 -21.18 -2.08
CA GLU A 375 -16.00 -19.97 -1.39
C GLU A 375 -17.11 -18.92 -1.18
N MET A 376 -18.32 -19.18 -1.64
CA MET A 376 -19.40 -18.20 -1.59
C MET A 376 -20.41 -18.52 -0.49
N LEU A 377 -20.65 -17.56 0.39
CA LEU A 377 -21.74 -17.60 1.36
C LEU A 377 -23.08 -17.30 0.69
N ASP A 378 -24.13 -17.96 1.14
CA ASP A 378 -25.50 -17.73 0.64
C ASP A 378 -26.04 -16.38 1.14
N ALA A 379 -25.86 -15.36 0.31
CA ALA A 379 -26.29 -13.98 0.58
C ALA A 379 -27.81 -13.83 0.80
N THR A 380 -28.62 -14.85 0.44
CA THR A 380 -30.10 -14.87 0.64
C THR A 380 -30.52 -15.45 1.97
N ASN A 381 -29.66 -16.25 2.60
CA ASN A 381 -29.98 -16.95 3.83
C ASN A 381 -29.82 -15.99 5.05
N PRO A 382 -30.86 -15.74 5.83
CA PRO A 382 -30.74 -14.91 7.05
C PRO A 382 -29.66 -15.42 8.01
N ALA A 383 -29.50 -16.75 8.15
CA ALA A 383 -28.45 -17.33 8.99
C ALA A 383 -27.03 -16.99 8.54
N THR A 384 -26.81 -16.66 7.26
CA THR A 384 -25.53 -16.12 6.76
C THR A 384 -25.27 -14.75 7.34
N ARG A 385 -26.30 -13.89 7.36
CA ARG A 385 -26.17 -12.52 7.93
C ARG A 385 -25.90 -12.56 9.42
N ASP A 386 -26.64 -13.38 10.16
CA ASP A 386 -26.44 -13.57 11.60
C ASP A 386 -25.02 -14.07 11.90
N PHE A 387 -24.53 -15.03 11.11
CA PHE A 387 -23.19 -15.60 11.25
C PHE A 387 -22.10 -14.56 10.94
N VAL A 388 -22.20 -13.84 9.81
CA VAL A 388 -21.23 -12.78 9.44
C VAL A 388 -21.28 -11.67 10.47
N GLU A 389 -22.46 -11.19 10.87
CA GLU A 389 -22.57 -10.11 11.86
C GLU A 389 -21.93 -10.54 13.19
N SER A 390 -22.12 -11.76 13.64
CA SER A 390 -21.50 -12.25 14.89
C SER A 390 -19.98 -12.25 14.84
N ILE A 391 -19.37 -12.49 13.65
CA ILE A 391 -17.93 -12.39 13.46
C ILE A 391 -17.49 -10.93 13.48
N PHE A 392 -18.17 -10.02 12.76
CA PHE A 392 -17.84 -8.61 12.80
C PHE A 392 -17.96 -8.04 14.23
N GLU A 393 -19.00 -8.42 14.97
CA GLU A 393 -19.19 -8.00 16.37
C GLU A 393 -18.04 -8.44 17.28
N GLU A 394 -17.44 -9.59 17.02
CA GLU A 394 -16.30 -10.11 17.79
C GLU A 394 -15.10 -9.12 17.79
N TYR A 395 -14.99 -8.26 16.77
CA TYR A 395 -13.87 -7.31 16.62
C TYR A 395 -14.30 -5.84 16.70
N LEU A 396 -15.52 -5.51 16.31
CA LEU A 396 -16.02 -4.13 16.26
C LEU A 396 -16.63 -3.67 17.58
N LEU A 397 -17.00 -4.60 18.45
CA LEU A 397 -17.62 -4.27 19.74
C LEU A 397 -16.73 -4.73 20.91
N PRO A 398 -16.80 -4.05 22.08
CA PRO A 398 -16.15 -4.52 23.30
C PRO A 398 -16.62 -5.93 23.67
N GLN A 399 -15.70 -6.80 24.05
CA GLN A 399 -15.96 -8.20 24.42
C GLN A 399 -15.25 -8.56 25.73
N ASP A 400 -15.90 -9.31 26.61
CA ASP A 400 -15.30 -9.85 27.85
C ASP A 400 -14.57 -8.81 28.71
N GLY A 401 -15.09 -7.58 28.75
CA GLY A 401 -14.49 -6.46 29.51
C GLY A 401 -13.23 -5.86 28.85
N GLN A 402 -12.91 -6.28 27.63
CA GLN A 402 -11.83 -5.68 26.80
C GLN A 402 -12.45 -4.72 25.77
N PRO A 403 -11.70 -3.66 25.37
CA PRO A 403 -12.11 -2.79 24.27
C PRO A 403 -12.23 -3.56 22.97
N ALA A 404 -12.94 -3.01 21.99
CA ALA A 404 -13.04 -3.59 20.66
C ALA A 404 -11.63 -3.82 20.06
N VAL A 405 -11.46 -4.91 19.31
CA VAL A 405 -10.14 -5.22 18.69
C VAL A 405 -9.76 -4.13 17.70
N PHE A 406 -10.74 -3.63 16.93
CA PHE A 406 -10.53 -2.58 15.94
C PHE A 406 -10.85 -1.17 16.48
N GLU A 407 -10.87 -1.01 17.82
CA GLU A 407 -10.91 0.33 18.42
C GLU A 407 -9.70 1.14 17.94
N GLY A 408 -9.94 2.35 17.44
CA GLY A 408 -8.90 3.18 16.81
C GLY A 408 -8.78 3.01 15.30
N CYS A 409 -9.55 2.10 14.67
CA CYS A 409 -9.82 2.10 13.25
C CYS A 409 -11.08 2.95 12.97
N ASP A 410 -10.98 3.86 12.00
CA ASP A 410 -12.14 4.67 11.59
C ASP A 410 -12.98 3.97 10.51
N VAL A 411 -12.35 3.05 9.77
CA VAL A 411 -12.89 2.37 8.58
C VAL A 411 -12.81 0.86 8.77
N MET A 412 -13.87 0.16 8.36
CA MET A 412 -13.90 -1.31 8.23
C MET A 412 -14.20 -1.68 6.78
N HIS A 413 -13.30 -2.41 6.13
CA HIS A 413 -13.53 -2.92 4.79
C HIS A 413 -14.30 -4.24 4.83
N VAL A 414 -15.33 -4.37 4.00
CA VAL A 414 -16.25 -5.50 4.00
C VAL A 414 -16.06 -6.47 2.83
N GLY A 415 -15.06 -6.22 1.98
CA GLY A 415 -14.84 -6.97 0.75
C GLY A 415 -15.95 -6.72 -0.27
N ALA A 416 -16.70 -7.77 -0.57
CA ALA A 416 -17.88 -7.82 -1.43
C ALA A 416 -17.58 -7.62 -2.92
N ASP A 417 -16.52 -8.23 -3.40
CA ASP A 417 -16.23 -8.40 -4.82
C ASP A 417 -16.46 -9.85 -5.28
N GLU A 418 -16.27 -10.10 -6.53
CA GLU A 418 -16.29 -11.37 -7.25
C GLU A 418 -17.38 -12.41 -6.86
N PHE A 419 -18.50 -11.96 -6.30
CA PHE A 419 -19.63 -12.85 -6.03
C PHE A 419 -20.28 -13.32 -7.34
N HIS A 420 -20.13 -14.59 -7.69
CA HIS A 420 -20.63 -15.17 -8.94
C HIS A 420 -22.08 -15.67 -8.86
N GLY A 421 -22.85 -15.15 -7.90
CA GLY A 421 -24.29 -15.39 -7.77
C GLY A 421 -25.17 -14.35 -8.47
N GLN A 422 -26.48 -14.40 -8.20
CA GLN A 422 -27.45 -13.46 -8.77
C GLN A 422 -27.22 -12.04 -8.26
N ALA A 423 -27.35 -11.06 -9.13
CA ALA A 423 -27.09 -9.67 -8.82
C ALA A 423 -27.95 -9.11 -7.68
N GLU A 424 -29.24 -9.46 -7.61
CA GLU A 424 -30.11 -9.01 -6.51
C GLU A 424 -29.73 -9.62 -5.16
N HIS A 425 -29.23 -10.86 -5.12
CA HIS A 425 -28.73 -11.49 -3.90
C HIS A 425 -27.51 -10.70 -3.38
N TYR A 426 -26.58 -10.41 -4.28
CA TYR A 426 -25.42 -9.55 -3.99
C TYR A 426 -25.84 -8.18 -3.48
N ARG A 427 -26.75 -7.49 -4.20
CA ARG A 427 -27.16 -6.12 -3.85
C ARG A 427 -27.84 -6.05 -2.50
N SER A 428 -28.73 -7.01 -2.21
CA SER A 428 -29.37 -7.12 -0.90
C SER A 428 -28.36 -7.33 0.24
N TYR A 429 -27.31 -8.14 -0.02
CA TYR A 429 -26.23 -8.37 0.94
C TYR A 429 -25.38 -7.11 1.12
N ALA A 430 -24.91 -6.48 0.04
CA ALA A 430 -24.10 -5.27 0.07
C ALA A 430 -24.80 -4.12 0.80
N ALA A 431 -26.10 -3.92 0.52
CA ALA A 431 -26.90 -2.91 1.23
C ALA A 431 -26.99 -3.17 2.74
N TRP A 432 -27.12 -4.45 3.12
CA TRP A 432 -27.19 -4.87 4.52
C TRP A 432 -25.85 -4.67 5.23
N ILE A 433 -24.73 -5.16 4.66
CA ILE A 433 -23.44 -5.15 5.33
C ILE A 433 -22.89 -3.73 5.50
N LEU A 434 -23.09 -2.86 4.51
CA LEU A 434 -22.74 -1.44 4.65
C LEU A 434 -23.46 -0.80 5.81
N LYS A 435 -24.78 -1.04 5.91
CA LYS A 435 -25.59 -0.51 7.00
C LYS A 435 -25.19 -1.10 8.36
N MET A 436 -24.92 -2.38 8.42
CA MET A 436 -24.51 -3.07 9.64
C MET A 436 -23.22 -2.47 10.21
N VAL A 437 -22.19 -2.25 9.36
CA VAL A 437 -20.94 -1.63 9.80
C VAL A 437 -21.14 -0.19 10.27
N GLN A 438 -21.97 0.60 9.56
CA GLN A 438 -22.33 1.97 9.99
C GLN A 438 -23.02 1.97 11.36
N GLN A 439 -23.91 1.01 11.62
CA GLN A 439 -24.60 0.87 12.91
C GLN A 439 -23.65 0.52 14.06
N LYS A 440 -22.52 -0.11 13.78
CA LYS A 440 -21.45 -0.38 14.77
C LYS A 440 -20.52 0.83 14.97
N GLY A 441 -20.73 1.94 14.24
CA GLY A 441 -19.98 3.19 14.43
C GLY A 441 -18.76 3.35 13.52
N TYR A 442 -18.57 2.48 12.53
CA TYR A 442 -17.44 2.52 11.59
C TYR A 442 -17.90 3.02 10.21
N THR A 443 -16.99 3.63 9.46
CA THR A 443 -17.19 3.92 8.05
C THR A 443 -16.97 2.64 7.26
N PRO A 444 -17.97 2.08 6.54
CA PRO A 444 -17.74 0.92 5.71
C PRO A 444 -16.97 1.30 4.45
N ARG A 445 -16.03 0.44 4.06
CA ARG A 445 -15.36 0.48 2.76
C ARG A 445 -15.67 -0.82 2.02
N ILE A 446 -15.84 -0.74 0.69
CA ILE A 446 -16.28 -1.88 -0.14
C ILE A 446 -15.51 -1.89 -1.46
N TRP A 447 -15.31 -3.07 -2.05
CA TRP A 447 -14.85 -3.20 -3.42
C TRP A 447 -15.93 -2.83 -4.44
N GLY A 448 -15.55 -2.14 -5.48
CA GLY A 448 -16.46 -1.71 -6.53
C GLY A 448 -16.98 -2.88 -7.38
N SER A 449 -18.30 -3.18 -7.28
CA SER A 449 -18.95 -4.28 -8.02
C SER A 449 -20.31 -3.90 -8.59
N LEU A 450 -20.80 -2.68 -8.38
CA LEU A 450 -22.21 -2.32 -8.62
C LEU A 450 -22.58 -2.14 -10.10
N ASN A 451 -21.63 -1.97 -11.00
CA ASN A 451 -21.91 -1.94 -12.45
C ASN A 451 -22.00 -3.35 -13.04
N GLU A 452 -21.25 -4.30 -12.50
CA GLU A 452 -21.40 -5.73 -12.82
C GLU A 452 -22.70 -6.28 -12.21
N LYS A 453 -22.97 -5.99 -10.95
CA LYS A 453 -24.13 -6.46 -10.19
C LYS A 453 -25.33 -5.50 -10.35
N LYS A 454 -25.85 -5.38 -11.57
CA LYS A 454 -27.03 -4.55 -11.86
C LYS A 454 -28.30 -5.17 -11.27
N GLY A 455 -29.16 -4.33 -10.69
CA GLY A 455 -30.42 -4.79 -10.11
C GLY A 455 -31.28 -3.67 -9.56
N ALA A 456 -32.44 -4.01 -8.99
CA ALA A 456 -33.45 -3.08 -8.50
C ALA A 456 -33.17 -2.59 -7.07
N THR A 457 -32.52 -3.41 -6.23
CA THR A 457 -32.19 -3.01 -4.85
C THR A 457 -31.28 -1.78 -4.88
N MET A 458 -31.76 -0.68 -4.30
CA MET A 458 -31.00 0.56 -4.16
C MET A 458 -29.90 0.41 -3.10
N ILE A 459 -28.69 0.83 -3.44
CA ILE A 459 -27.57 0.88 -2.51
C ILE A 459 -27.15 2.35 -2.34
N SER A 460 -27.16 2.84 -1.12
CA SER A 460 -26.69 4.17 -0.78
C SER A 460 -25.21 4.11 -0.40
N GLY A 461 -24.38 4.89 -1.06
CA GLY A 461 -22.97 5.09 -0.72
C GLY A 461 -22.74 6.17 0.33
N LYS A 462 -23.80 6.84 0.82
CA LYS A 462 -23.65 7.95 1.77
C LYS A 462 -22.95 7.47 3.05
N GLY A 463 -21.81 8.09 3.36
CA GLY A 463 -20.97 7.72 4.50
C GLY A 463 -20.25 6.37 4.33
N ALA A 464 -20.06 5.94 3.09
CA ALA A 464 -19.30 4.75 2.73
C ALA A 464 -18.23 5.09 1.69
N GLN A 465 -17.14 4.33 1.69
CA GLN A 465 -16.03 4.44 0.75
C GLN A 465 -16.03 3.27 -0.23
N MET A 466 -15.50 3.48 -1.43
CA MET A 466 -15.39 2.42 -2.43
C MET A 466 -14.00 2.41 -3.09
N ASN A 467 -13.32 1.28 -2.99
CA ASN A 467 -12.14 1.00 -3.79
C ASN A 467 -12.54 0.62 -5.21
N LEU A 468 -12.16 1.44 -6.17
CA LEU A 468 -12.45 1.23 -7.59
C LEU A 468 -11.26 0.54 -8.25
N TRP A 469 -11.39 -0.78 -8.40
CA TRP A 469 -10.31 -1.63 -8.88
C TRP A 469 -10.41 -1.95 -10.37
N ASN A 470 -11.61 -2.10 -10.91
CA ASN A 470 -11.82 -2.46 -12.31
C ASN A 470 -13.06 -1.77 -12.90
N GLY A 471 -12.90 -1.11 -14.05
CA GLY A 471 -13.97 -0.31 -14.68
C GLY A 471 -15.14 -1.11 -15.26
N SER A 472 -15.01 -2.43 -15.45
CA SER A 472 -16.13 -3.31 -15.80
C SER A 472 -16.99 -3.66 -14.59
N TRP A 473 -16.39 -3.71 -13.40
CA TRP A 473 -17.08 -4.00 -12.14
C TRP A 473 -17.73 -2.76 -11.51
N ALA A 474 -17.04 -1.61 -11.53
CA ALA A 474 -17.60 -0.35 -11.06
C ALA A 474 -16.99 0.85 -11.80
N LYS A 475 -17.82 1.84 -12.07
CA LYS A 475 -17.45 3.10 -12.72
C LYS A 475 -17.40 4.23 -11.71
N ALA A 476 -16.40 5.09 -11.81
CA ALA A 476 -16.18 6.16 -10.85
C ALA A 476 -17.39 7.10 -10.72
N TRP A 477 -17.91 7.59 -11.84
CA TRP A 477 -19.05 8.52 -11.81
C TRP A 477 -20.36 7.88 -11.33
N ASP A 478 -20.60 6.60 -11.66
CA ASP A 478 -21.79 5.90 -11.17
C ASP A 478 -21.72 5.72 -9.63
N SER A 479 -20.53 5.44 -9.11
CA SER A 479 -20.29 5.29 -7.66
C SER A 479 -20.43 6.62 -6.93
N ILE A 480 -19.88 7.71 -7.47
CA ILE A 480 -20.01 9.07 -6.93
C ILE A 480 -21.49 9.49 -6.89
N HIS A 481 -22.25 9.25 -7.97
CA HIS A 481 -23.68 9.57 -8.01
C HIS A 481 -24.52 8.74 -7.03
N GLN A 482 -24.05 7.54 -6.66
CA GLN A 482 -24.66 6.74 -5.59
C GLN A 482 -24.27 7.21 -4.18
N GLY A 483 -23.36 8.18 -4.07
CA GLY A 483 -22.93 8.82 -2.81
C GLY A 483 -21.70 8.22 -2.16
N PHE A 484 -20.98 7.31 -2.85
CA PHE A 484 -19.70 6.78 -2.34
C PHE A 484 -18.57 7.80 -2.48
N ASP A 485 -17.71 7.84 -1.48
CA ASP A 485 -16.38 8.42 -1.61
C ASP A 485 -15.47 7.39 -2.28
N VAL A 486 -14.74 7.80 -3.34
CA VAL A 486 -14.03 6.87 -4.21
C VAL A 486 -12.52 6.92 -3.98
N ILE A 487 -11.90 5.74 -4.10
CA ILE A 487 -10.46 5.52 -3.96
C ILE A 487 -9.98 4.78 -5.21
N ASN A 488 -8.95 5.32 -5.86
CA ASN A 488 -8.34 4.68 -7.02
C ASN A 488 -7.49 3.46 -6.60
N THR A 489 -7.90 2.29 -7.06
CA THR A 489 -7.20 1.03 -6.83
C THR A 489 -7.15 0.22 -8.14
N THR A 490 -7.03 0.92 -9.29
CA THR A 490 -7.16 0.33 -10.63
C THR A 490 -6.15 -0.79 -10.86
N ASP A 491 -6.64 -2.01 -11.08
CA ASP A 491 -5.90 -3.26 -11.20
C ASP A 491 -4.82 -3.25 -12.29
N GLY A 492 -5.12 -2.70 -13.46
CA GLY A 492 -4.18 -2.58 -14.58
C GLY A 492 -3.00 -1.63 -14.32
N ALA A 493 -3.03 -0.84 -13.24
CA ALA A 493 -2.02 0.16 -12.91
C ALA A 493 -1.31 -0.12 -11.57
N VAL A 494 -2.08 -0.40 -10.51
CA VAL A 494 -1.55 -0.40 -9.13
C VAL A 494 -1.74 -1.73 -8.40
N TYR A 495 -2.04 -2.83 -9.11
CA TYR A 495 -1.98 -4.20 -8.57
C TYR A 495 -0.65 -4.86 -8.89
N ILE A 496 -0.11 -5.54 -7.89
CA ILE A 496 0.99 -6.50 -8.01
C ILE A 496 0.42 -7.84 -7.56
N VAL A 497 0.48 -8.85 -8.45
CA VAL A 497 0.02 -10.22 -8.14
C VAL A 497 1.15 -11.18 -8.53
N PRO A 498 2.02 -11.51 -7.59
CA PRO A 498 3.22 -12.30 -7.90
C PRO A 498 2.88 -13.61 -8.57
N PHE A 499 3.54 -13.89 -9.70
CA PHE A 499 3.44 -15.11 -10.51
C PHE A 499 2.05 -15.43 -11.08
N ALA A 500 1.07 -14.55 -10.92
CA ALA A 500 -0.22 -14.72 -11.59
C ALA A 500 -0.08 -14.49 -13.10
N PRO A 501 -0.73 -15.32 -13.95
CA PRO A 501 -0.60 -15.21 -15.39
C PRO A 501 -1.35 -14.01 -16.00
N TYR A 502 -2.15 -13.32 -15.20
CA TYR A 502 -3.06 -12.24 -15.62
C TYR A 502 -2.62 -10.84 -15.16
N TYR A 503 -1.74 -10.71 -14.16
CA TYR A 503 -1.20 -9.45 -13.69
C TYR A 503 0.33 -9.42 -13.71
N ARG A 504 0.92 -8.26 -13.39
CA ARG A 504 2.37 -8.07 -13.33
C ARG A 504 2.90 -8.40 -11.93
N MET A 505 4.18 -8.76 -11.89
CA MET A 505 4.93 -8.96 -10.64
C MET A 505 5.45 -7.65 -10.05
N ASP A 506 5.46 -6.58 -10.83
CA ASP A 506 5.94 -5.26 -10.45
C ASP A 506 5.12 -4.19 -11.17
N PHE A 507 5.20 -2.97 -10.69
CA PHE A 507 4.76 -1.84 -11.48
C PHE A 507 5.69 -1.68 -12.69
N TYR A 508 5.12 -1.32 -13.83
CA TYR A 508 5.95 -0.79 -14.91
C TYR A 508 6.43 0.61 -14.48
N GLN A 509 7.44 0.61 -13.61
CA GLN A 509 7.86 1.75 -12.79
C GLN A 509 8.05 3.06 -13.57
N PRO A 510 8.81 3.11 -14.70
CA PRO A 510 8.95 4.35 -15.45
C PRO A 510 7.62 4.92 -15.97
N TYR A 511 6.70 4.04 -16.38
CA TYR A 511 5.39 4.45 -16.87
C TYR A 511 4.49 4.98 -15.74
N ILE A 512 4.39 4.25 -14.63
CA ILE A 512 3.59 4.65 -13.46
C ILE A 512 4.12 5.96 -12.90
N TYR A 513 5.44 6.09 -12.76
CA TYR A 513 6.08 7.32 -12.30
C TYR A 513 5.74 8.53 -13.18
N ALA A 514 5.82 8.39 -14.49
CA ALA A 514 5.58 9.49 -15.43
C ALA A 514 4.09 9.75 -15.69
N ASN A 515 3.27 8.72 -15.81
CA ASN A 515 1.96 8.84 -16.45
C ASN A 515 0.76 8.55 -15.55
N TRP A 516 0.89 7.65 -14.54
CA TRP A 516 -0.25 7.34 -13.70
C TRP A 516 -0.69 8.55 -12.88
N ARG A 517 -1.99 8.76 -12.82
CA ARG A 517 -2.62 9.86 -12.06
C ARG A 517 -3.61 9.29 -11.07
N VAL A 518 -3.57 9.81 -9.85
CA VAL A 518 -4.47 9.36 -8.77
C VAL A 518 -5.94 9.51 -9.14
N ASN A 519 -6.27 10.58 -9.82
CA ASN A 519 -7.64 10.94 -10.19
C ASN A 519 -8.12 10.35 -11.53
N GLU A 520 -7.33 9.48 -12.18
CA GLU A 520 -7.71 8.71 -13.36
C GLU A 520 -8.02 7.27 -12.95
N ILE A 521 -9.31 6.93 -12.87
CA ILE A 521 -9.81 5.66 -12.37
C ILE A 521 -10.38 4.86 -13.53
N ALA A 522 -9.69 3.78 -13.92
CA ALA A 522 -10.13 2.89 -15.00
C ALA A 522 -10.59 3.63 -16.27
N GLY A 523 -9.82 4.64 -16.71
CA GLY A 523 -10.09 5.47 -17.87
C GLY A 523 -11.14 6.57 -17.66
N GLN A 524 -11.63 6.77 -16.45
CA GLN A 524 -12.50 7.89 -16.11
C GLN A 524 -11.74 8.92 -15.27
N ILE A 525 -11.78 10.19 -15.66
CA ILE A 525 -11.14 11.27 -14.90
C ILE A 525 -12.19 11.87 -13.95
N VAL A 526 -11.88 11.83 -12.67
CA VAL A 526 -12.57 12.57 -11.60
C VAL A 526 -11.69 13.77 -11.28
N PRO A 527 -12.19 15.01 -11.23
CA PRO A 527 -11.35 16.15 -10.86
C PRO A 527 -10.67 15.92 -9.52
N SER A 528 -9.39 16.29 -9.42
CA SER A 528 -8.57 16.05 -8.22
C SER A 528 -9.10 16.75 -6.96
N GLY A 529 -9.80 17.88 -7.14
CA GLY A 529 -10.50 18.59 -6.06
C GLY A 529 -11.95 18.16 -5.85
N HIS A 530 -12.42 17.06 -6.47
CA HIS A 530 -13.78 16.56 -6.23
C HIS A 530 -13.91 16.08 -4.77
N PRO A 531 -14.93 16.52 -4.00
CA PRO A 531 -15.04 16.21 -2.57
C PRO A 531 -15.06 14.71 -2.25
N GLN A 532 -15.55 13.88 -3.19
CA GLN A 532 -15.61 12.42 -3.03
C GLN A 532 -14.39 11.69 -3.61
N MET A 533 -13.35 12.39 -4.10
CA MET A 533 -12.10 11.78 -4.56
C MET A 533 -11.09 11.72 -3.41
N LEU A 534 -11.03 10.60 -2.69
CA LEU A 534 -10.22 10.50 -1.48
C LEU A 534 -8.72 10.30 -1.75
N GLY A 535 -8.37 9.63 -2.85
CA GLY A 535 -6.97 9.29 -3.13
C GLY A 535 -6.77 7.94 -3.78
N GLY A 536 -5.70 7.24 -3.44
CA GLY A 536 -5.36 5.96 -4.05
C GLY A 536 -4.73 4.96 -3.08
N VAL A 537 -4.92 3.69 -3.41
CA VAL A 537 -4.34 2.54 -2.71
C VAL A 537 -3.73 1.62 -3.76
N PHE A 538 -2.47 1.22 -3.58
CA PHE A 538 -1.89 0.13 -4.35
C PHE A 538 -1.94 -1.17 -3.56
N GLY A 539 -1.95 -2.32 -4.25
CA GLY A 539 -2.14 -3.61 -3.60
C GLY A 539 -1.13 -4.66 -4.03
N ILE A 540 -0.71 -5.49 -3.07
CA ILE A 540 -0.02 -6.74 -3.32
C ILE A 540 -0.94 -7.88 -2.91
N TRP A 541 -1.33 -8.69 -3.91
CA TRP A 541 -2.22 -9.83 -3.77
C TRP A 541 -1.45 -11.15 -3.90
N ASN A 542 -1.78 -12.10 -3.08
CA ASN A 542 -1.09 -13.39 -3.00
C ASN A 542 -1.90 -14.55 -3.57
N ASP A 543 -2.58 -14.34 -4.70
CA ASP A 543 -3.54 -15.25 -5.34
C ASP A 543 -3.04 -16.69 -5.51
N MET A 544 -1.73 -16.84 -5.80
CA MET A 544 -1.12 -18.11 -6.20
C MET A 544 -0.57 -18.95 -5.03
N ILE A 545 -1.01 -18.66 -3.82
CA ILE A 545 -0.39 -19.20 -2.59
C ILE A 545 -0.67 -20.69 -2.36
N ASP A 546 -1.86 -21.18 -2.68
CA ASP A 546 -2.28 -22.54 -2.28
C ASP A 546 -1.33 -23.62 -2.78
N GLN A 547 -0.87 -23.49 -4.01
CA GLN A 547 0.05 -24.44 -4.61
C GLN A 547 1.50 -24.15 -4.26
N ARG A 548 1.80 -22.94 -3.85
CA ARG A 548 3.13 -22.43 -3.45
C ARG A 548 4.28 -22.91 -4.34
N TYR A 549 3.98 -23.30 -5.58
CA TYR A 549 4.99 -23.82 -6.52
C TYR A 549 5.98 -22.75 -6.96
N VAL A 550 5.65 -21.49 -6.73
CA VAL A 550 6.52 -20.35 -7.00
C VAL A 550 7.43 -19.99 -5.83
N GLY A 551 7.02 -20.28 -4.60
CA GLY A 551 7.85 -20.20 -3.40
C GLY A 551 8.32 -18.83 -2.97
N TYR A 552 7.70 -17.72 -3.39
CA TYR A 552 8.07 -16.38 -2.91
C TYR A 552 7.74 -16.19 -1.41
N CYS A 553 8.44 -15.26 -0.76
CA CYS A 553 8.35 -15.02 0.69
C CYS A 553 8.15 -13.53 1.02
N SER A 554 8.04 -13.21 2.30
CA SER A 554 7.89 -11.83 2.79
C SER A 554 9.01 -10.89 2.33
N TYR A 555 10.25 -11.39 2.16
CA TYR A 555 11.35 -10.60 1.60
C TYR A 555 11.08 -10.16 0.15
N ASP A 556 10.56 -11.06 -0.69
CA ASP A 556 10.21 -10.73 -2.08
C ASP A 556 9.08 -9.68 -2.12
N ILE A 557 8.08 -9.82 -1.23
CA ILE A 557 7.01 -8.83 -1.07
C ILE A 557 7.56 -7.48 -0.61
N TRP A 558 8.55 -7.47 0.29
CA TRP A 558 9.17 -6.24 0.76
C TRP A 558 9.78 -5.42 -0.38
N ASN A 559 10.49 -6.06 -1.29
CA ASN A 559 11.05 -5.38 -2.47
C ASN A 559 9.96 -4.79 -3.38
N MET A 560 8.85 -5.52 -3.59
CA MET A 560 7.70 -5.02 -4.37
C MET A 560 7.03 -3.85 -3.67
N PHE A 561 6.87 -3.91 -2.36
CA PHE A 561 6.29 -2.86 -1.53
C PHE A 561 7.13 -1.58 -1.53
N THR A 562 8.42 -1.66 -1.20
CA THR A 562 9.29 -0.49 -1.08
C THR A 562 9.42 0.25 -2.40
N THR A 563 9.68 -0.46 -3.51
CA THR A 563 9.78 0.15 -4.84
C THR A 563 8.47 0.80 -5.31
N SER A 564 7.32 0.33 -4.81
CA SER A 564 6.02 0.94 -5.10
C SER A 564 5.78 2.21 -4.29
N VAL A 565 6.10 2.21 -3.00
CA VAL A 565 6.03 3.41 -2.15
C VAL A 565 6.94 4.50 -2.68
N ASP A 566 8.14 4.16 -3.12
CA ASP A 566 9.13 5.07 -3.70
C ASP A 566 8.63 5.80 -4.97
N ILE A 567 7.56 5.31 -5.58
CA ILE A 567 6.93 5.94 -6.74
C ILE A 567 5.65 6.69 -6.35
N LEU A 568 4.80 6.05 -5.56
CA LEU A 568 3.42 6.51 -5.34
C LEU A 568 3.30 7.59 -4.26
N ALA A 569 4.18 7.58 -3.25
CA ALA A 569 4.09 8.51 -2.13
C ALA A 569 4.11 9.97 -2.60
N GLY A 570 4.96 10.33 -3.57
CA GLY A 570 5.02 11.66 -4.15
C GLY A 570 3.73 12.08 -4.86
N LYS A 571 3.12 11.15 -5.62
CA LYS A 571 1.87 11.40 -6.35
C LYS A 571 0.66 11.54 -5.42
N LEU A 572 0.64 10.78 -4.36
CA LEU A 572 -0.45 10.81 -3.38
C LEU A 572 -0.34 12.00 -2.42
N TRP A 573 0.90 12.48 -2.14
CA TRP A 573 1.12 13.65 -1.29
C TRP A 573 1.04 14.97 -2.07
N GLY A 574 1.72 15.10 -3.22
CA GLY A 574 1.95 16.41 -3.79
C GLY A 574 1.81 16.61 -5.30
N TYR A 575 2.24 15.71 -6.18
CA TYR A 575 2.32 15.99 -7.61
C TYR A 575 1.67 14.93 -8.51
N ASP A 576 1.10 15.34 -9.65
CA ASP A 576 0.66 14.42 -10.70
C ASP A 576 1.80 14.03 -11.63
N VAL A 577 2.60 15.02 -12.02
CA VAL A 577 3.72 14.88 -12.95
C VAL A 577 4.99 15.31 -12.21
N PRO A 578 5.95 14.39 -12.03
CA PRO A 578 7.20 14.73 -11.34
C PRO A 578 8.05 15.70 -12.16
N ASP A 579 8.79 16.57 -11.47
CA ASP A 579 9.70 17.54 -12.09
C ASP A 579 10.94 16.88 -12.74
N VAL A 580 11.28 15.67 -12.32
CA VAL A 580 12.41 14.90 -12.83
C VAL A 580 11.90 13.54 -13.38
N ASN A 581 12.66 12.94 -14.29
CA ASN A 581 12.34 11.59 -14.77
C ASN A 581 12.64 10.51 -13.70
N HIS A 582 12.13 9.30 -13.90
CA HIS A 582 12.26 8.20 -12.96
C HIS A 582 13.72 7.84 -12.64
N GLU A 583 14.62 7.83 -13.62
CA GLU A 583 16.04 7.54 -13.41
C GLU A 583 16.70 8.59 -12.49
N ALA A 584 16.43 9.86 -12.71
CA ALA A 584 16.94 10.95 -11.87
C ALA A 584 16.35 10.88 -10.45
N HIS A 585 15.07 10.50 -10.31
CA HIS A 585 14.45 10.25 -9.01
C HIS A 585 15.17 9.14 -8.25
N LEU A 586 15.39 7.99 -8.86
CA LEU A 586 16.08 6.86 -8.25
C LEU A 586 17.52 7.16 -7.84
N LYS A 587 18.20 8.08 -8.53
CA LYS A 587 19.54 8.57 -8.12
C LYS A 587 19.51 9.45 -6.90
N ARG A 588 18.43 10.22 -6.67
CA ARG A 588 18.27 11.13 -5.53
C ARG A 588 17.74 10.43 -4.29
N LEU A 589 16.86 9.46 -4.47
CA LEU A 589 16.10 8.81 -3.41
C LEU A 589 16.95 8.20 -2.28
N PRO A 590 18.09 7.49 -2.55
CA PRO A 590 18.91 6.90 -1.49
C PRO A 590 19.43 7.90 -0.44
N ALA A 591 19.55 9.18 -0.81
CA ALA A 591 19.95 10.23 0.13
C ALA A 591 18.94 10.46 1.26
N VAL A 592 17.67 10.11 1.05
CA VAL A 592 16.57 10.36 2.00
C VAL A 592 15.81 9.09 2.41
N ALA A 593 16.10 7.95 1.80
CA ALA A 593 15.36 6.69 2.01
C ALA A 593 15.90 5.83 3.16
N LYS A 594 16.75 6.37 4.04
CA LYS A 594 17.22 5.67 5.21
C LYS A 594 16.17 5.69 6.31
N VAL A 595 15.29 4.69 6.30
CA VAL A 595 14.17 4.57 7.26
C VAL A 595 14.68 3.98 8.58
N PRO A 596 14.49 4.66 9.72
CA PRO A 596 14.99 4.16 11.01
C PRO A 596 14.10 3.03 11.58
N GLY A 597 14.72 2.19 12.39
CA GLY A 597 14.03 1.15 13.16
C GLY A 597 13.47 -0.01 12.35
N LEU A 598 13.90 -0.21 11.09
CA LEU A 598 13.50 -1.36 10.29
C LEU A 598 14.09 -2.67 10.81
N ASN A 599 13.49 -3.78 10.36
CA ASN A 599 14.01 -5.11 10.64
C ASN A 599 15.49 -5.22 10.22
N PRO A 600 16.40 -5.63 11.14
CA PRO A 600 17.83 -5.58 10.90
C PRO A 600 18.34 -6.35 9.69
N TYR A 601 17.65 -7.40 9.20
CA TYR A 601 18.12 -8.14 8.02
C TYR A 601 18.07 -7.33 6.71
N TYR A 602 17.34 -6.21 6.68
CA TYR A 602 17.40 -5.26 5.58
C TYR A 602 18.53 -4.23 5.71
N LEU A 603 19.18 -4.17 6.87
CA LEU A 603 20.17 -3.15 7.19
C LEU A 603 21.63 -3.59 6.96
N TRP A 604 21.86 -4.84 6.54
CA TRP A 604 23.21 -5.31 6.26
C TRP A 604 23.82 -4.51 5.10
N GLU A 605 24.96 -3.86 5.37
CA GLU A 605 25.68 -3.14 4.33
C GLU A 605 26.34 -4.11 3.35
N ASN A 606 26.46 -3.67 2.09
CA ASN A 606 27.17 -4.46 1.09
C ASN A 606 28.63 -4.69 1.47
N GLY A 607 29.08 -5.95 1.41
CA GLY A 607 30.41 -6.36 1.82
C GLY A 607 30.57 -6.61 3.31
N ALA A 608 29.53 -6.39 4.13
CA ALA A 608 29.55 -6.75 5.54
C ALA A 608 29.83 -8.25 5.72
N SER A 609 30.61 -8.59 6.73
CA SER A 609 30.93 -9.99 7.08
C SER A 609 30.81 -10.22 8.57
N TYR A 610 30.47 -11.46 8.92
CA TYR A 610 30.43 -11.92 10.29
C TYR A 610 31.12 -13.28 10.40
N ILE A 611 32.02 -13.43 11.36
CA ILE A 611 32.77 -14.66 11.59
C ILE A 611 32.55 -15.09 13.05
N CYS A 612 32.21 -16.36 13.24
CA CYS A 612 32.01 -16.96 14.55
C CYS A 612 32.65 -18.32 14.63
N THR A 613 33.29 -18.61 15.78
CA THR A 613 33.70 -19.95 16.18
C THR A 613 32.83 -20.33 17.37
N PRO A 614 31.70 -21.04 17.13
CA PRO A 614 30.80 -21.41 18.22
C PRO A 614 31.49 -22.28 19.28
N GLY A 615 31.18 -22.05 20.53
CA GLY A 615 31.60 -22.90 21.65
C GLY A 615 30.66 -24.10 21.82
N ALA A 616 30.23 -24.35 23.05
CA ALA A 616 29.23 -25.37 23.34
C ALA A 616 27.89 -24.99 22.69
N LEU A 617 27.21 -25.95 22.07
CA LEU A 617 25.91 -25.77 21.43
C LEU A 617 24.76 -26.07 22.40
N PRO A 618 23.63 -25.37 22.36
CA PRO A 618 23.37 -24.22 21.50
C PRO A 618 24.14 -22.96 21.92
N CYS A 619 24.48 -22.11 20.94
CA CYS A 619 25.18 -20.85 21.17
C CYS A 619 24.41 -19.69 20.56
N LYS A 620 24.21 -18.60 21.32
CA LYS A 620 23.57 -17.39 20.84
C LYS A 620 24.60 -16.50 20.12
N MET A 621 24.35 -16.18 18.89
CA MET A 621 25.15 -15.25 18.09
C MET A 621 24.65 -13.82 18.22
N GLY A 622 23.33 -13.65 18.40
CA GLY A 622 22.68 -12.35 18.57
C GLY A 622 22.83 -11.41 17.38
N GLN A 623 23.07 -11.96 16.18
CA GLN A 623 23.17 -11.17 14.97
C GLN A 623 21.81 -11.07 14.28
N PRO A 624 21.53 -9.92 13.63
CA PRO A 624 20.35 -9.82 12.78
C PRO A 624 20.42 -10.83 11.64
N ALA A 625 19.27 -11.35 11.23
CA ALA A 625 19.19 -12.17 10.04
C ALA A 625 19.66 -11.39 8.80
N MET A 626 20.22 -12.09 7.82
CA MET A 626 20.77 -11.48 6.61
C MET A 626 19.89 -11.81 5.41
N GLY A 627 19.35 -10.78 4.77
CA GLY A 627 18.64 -10.94 3.50
C GLY A 627 19.61 -11.29 2.36
N PRO A 628 19.11 -11.85 1.24
CA PRO A 628 19.93 -12.03 0.04
C PRO A 628 20.51 -10.68 -0.42
N ASN A 629 21.75 -10.63 -0.91
CA ASN A 629 22.61 -11.72 -1.32
C ASN A 629 23.65 -12.05 -0.23
N TYR A 630 23.83 -13.32 0.03
CA TYR A 630 24.84 -13.75 0.99
C TYR A 630 25.55 -15.03 0.56
N THR A 631 26.72 -15.25 1.17
CA THR A 631 27.41 -16.53 1.19
C THR A 631 27.68 -16.91 2.65
N LEU A 632 27.21 -18.09 3.06
CA LEU A 632 27.53 -18.72 4.35
C LEU A 632 28.51 -19.87 4.10
N LYS A 633 29.59 -19.93 4.86
CA LYS A 633 30.47 -21.10 4.97
C LYS A 633 30.47 -21.61 6.41
N MET A 634 30.18 -22.89 6.59
CA MET A 634 30.20 -23.54 7.91
C MET A 634 30.98 -24.83 7.84
N GLN A 635 31.86 -25.07 8.85
CA GLN A 635 32.45 -26.37 9.04
C GLN A 635 31.72 -27.11 10.17
N VAL A 636 31.12 -28.24 9.83
CA VAL A 636 30.23 -28.98 10.76
C VAL A 636 30.56 -30.47 10.78
N LYS A 637 30.23 -31.14 11.91
CA LYS A 637 30.27 -32.58 12.05
C LYS A 637 29.00 -33.06 12.73
N LEU A 638 28.21 -33.89 12.04
CA LEU A 638 27.08 -34.58 12.62
C LEU A 638 27.59 -35.80 13.43
N GLU A 639 27.23 -35.91 14.70
CA GLU A 639 27.66 -37.01 15.57
C GLU A 639 26.59 -38.09 15.69
N ALA A 640 25.29 -37.75 15.57
CA ALA A 640 24.20 -38.69 15.64
C ALA A 640 23.00 -38.25 14.81
N GLU A 641 22.39 -39.18 14.10
CA GLU A 641 21.09 -38.97 13.48
C GLU A 641 19.95 -39.05 14.50
N THR A 642 18.89 -38.29 14.29
CA THR A 642 17.63 -38.36 15.05
C THR A 642 16.48 -38.56 14.07
N PRO A 643 16.19 -39.78 13.64
CA PRO A 643 15.17 -40.07 12.65
C PRO A 643 13.80 -39.47 13.05
N GLY A 644 13.20 -38.71 12.16
CA GLY A 644 11.88 -38.08 12.36
C GLY A 644 11.93 -36.77 13.16
N GLU A 645 13.11 -36.33 13.65
CA GLU A 645 13.29 -35.05 14.35
C GLU A 645 14.15 -34.08 13.54
N GLU A 646 13.82 -32.79 13.65
CA GLU A 646 14.65 -31.75 13.05
C GLU A 646 15.93 -31.50 13.85
N GLN A 647 17.03 -31.31 13.13
CA GLN A 647 18.30 -30.85 13.70
C GLN A 647 18.65 -29.47 13.16
N VAL A 648 18.47 -28.44 13.96
CA VAL A 648 18.61 -27.04 13.56
C VAL A 648 20.06 -26.59 13.72
N LEU A 649 20.66 -26.12 12.62
CA LEU A 649 22.00 -25.49 12.57
C LEU A 649 21.92 -24.01 12.90
N LEU A 650 21.05 -23.26 12.23
CA LEU A 650 20.87 -21.82 12.45
C LEU A 650 19.41 -21.50 12.66
N LYS A 651 19.11 -20.52 13.52
CA LYS A 651 17.76 -20.10 13.86
C LYS A 651 17.68 -18.59 14.09
N SER A 652 16.57 -18.00 13.65
CA SER A 652 16.08 -16.66 14.01
C SER A 652 14.55 -16.63 13.82
N PRO A 653 13.85 -15.52 14.15
CA PRO A 653 12.42 -15.39 13.85
C PRO A 653 12.09 -15.56 12.36
N GLU A 654 13.00 -15.20 11.45
CA GLU A 654 12.81 -15.24 9.99
C GLU A 654 12.91 -16.66 9.41
N GLY A 655 13.43 -17.62 10.17
CA GLY A 655 13.49 -19.01 9.73
C GLY A 655 14.52 -19.87 10.42
N VAL A 656 14.68 -21.09 9.91
CA VAL A 656 15.66 -22.08 10.38
C VAL A 656 16.40 -22.72 9.21
N PHE A 657 17.71 -22.92 9.36
CA PHE A 657 18.52 -23.77 8.48
C PHE A 657 18.81 -25.07 9.23
N CYS A 658 18.44 -26.20 8.65
CA CYS A 658 18.49 -27.51 9.27
C CYS A 658 19.60 -28.38 8.70
N ALA A 659 20.37 -29.00 9.60
CA ALA A 659 21.27 -30.12 9.29
C ALA A 659 20.47 -31.36 8.87
N ALA A 660 19.29 -31.53 9.45
CA ALA A 660 18.32 -32.56 9.10
C ALA A 660 16.91 -32.02 9.25
N LEU A 661 16.13 -32.06 8.19
CA LEU A 661 14.68 -32.00 8.24
C LEU A 661 14.11 -33.32 8.77
N LYS A 662 12.81 -33.46 8.96
CA LYS A 662 12.19 -34.71 9.47
C LYS A 662 12.50 -35.94 8.63
N ASP A 663 12.77 -35.79 7.33
CA ASP A 663 13.19 -36.86 6.42
C ASP A 663 14.71 -37.12 6.44
N GLY A 664 15.45 -36.35 7.25
CA GLY A 664 16.89 -36.43 7.42
C GLY A 664 17.70 -35.67 6.38
N THR A 665 17.08 -34.94 5.44
CA THR A 665 17.78 -34.12 4.44
C THR A 665 18.17 -32.76 4.97
N LEU A 666 19.26 -32.19 4.47
CA LEU A 666 19.62 -30.78 4.67
C LEU A 666 18.53 -29.89 4.02
N GLY A 667 18.13 -28.82 4.70
CA GLY A 667 17.11 -27.95 4.20
C GLY A 667 16.88 -26.71 5.05
N PHE A 668 15.83 -25.97 4.72
CA PHE A 668 15.44 -24.81 5.50
C PHE A 668 13.91 -24.67 5.57
N ARG A 669 13.43 -23.99 6.60
CA ARG A 669 12.05 -23.56 6.75
C ARG A 669 12.01 -22.06 7.02
N ARG A 670 11.11 -21.36 6.34
CA ARG A 670 10.93 -19.92 6.41
C ARG A 670 9.89 -19.52 7.46
N ASP A 671 9.77 -18.20 7.70
CA ASP A 671 8.75 -17.59 8.56
C ASP A 671 7.30 -17.87 8.08
N ASP A 672 7.09 -18.02 6.77
CA ASP A 672 5.82 -18.42 6.17
C ASP A 672 5.52 -19.94 6.29
N SER A 673 6.27 -20.66 7.09
CA SER A 673 6.18 -22.10 7.27
C SER A 673 6.51 -22.95 6.05
N MET A 674 6.99 -22.36 4.96
CA MET A 674 7.44 -23.11 3.77
C MET A 674 8.74 -23.83 4.05
N GLU A 675 8.81 -25.10 3.64
CA GLU A 675 9.95 -25.97 3.86
C GLU A 675 10.58 -26.42 2.54
N PHE A 676 11.90 -26.41 2.47
CA PHE A 676 12.67 -26.76 1.28
C PHE A 676 13.80 -27.73 1.64
N SER A 677 13.95 -28.78 0.84
CA SER A 677 15.04 -29.76 0.93
C SER A 677 16.05 -29.58 -0.18
N PHE A 678 17.35 -29.70 0.13
CA PHE A 678 18.43 -29.81 -0.85
C PHE A 678 18.65 -31.23 -1.33
N ASN A 679 17.82 -32.18 -0.94
CA ASN A 679 17.88 -33.60 -1.34
C ASN A 679 19.23 -34.26 -1.07
N CYS A 680 19.98 -33.83 -0.07
CA CYS A 680 21.23 -34.42 0.37
C CYS A 680 21.23 -34.53 1.92
N LYS A 681 22.08 -35.38 2.46
CA LYS A 681 22.20 -35.63 3.91
C LYS A 681 23.62 -35.37 4.39
N LEU A 682 23.74 -34.90 5.63
CA LEU A 682 25.04 -34.82 6.28
C LEU A 682 25.56 -36.24 6.62
N PRO A 683 26.81 -36.57 6.26
CA PRO A 683 27.41 -37.83 6.67
C PRO A 683 27.68 -37.82 8.19
N VAL A 684 27.28 -38.90 8.88
CA VAL A 684 27.56 -39.07 10.32
C VAL A 684 29.05 -39.32 10.57
N GLY A 685 29.60 -38.66 11.55
CA GLY A 685 30.99 -38.85 12.00
C GLY A 685 32.04 -38.16 11.13
N GLN A 686 31.67 -37.56 10.03
CA GLN A 686 32.57 -36.82 9.14
C GLN A 686 32.44 -35.32 9.34
N THR A 687 33.58 -34.62 9.27
CA THR A 687 33.59 -33.15 9.22
C THR A 687 33.49 -32.72 7.78
N VAL A 688 32.48 -31.87 7.47
CA VAL A 688 32.23 -31.34 6.12
C VAL A 688 32.17 -29.81 6.15
N THR A 689 32.43 -29.19 5.02
CA THR A 689 32.22 -27.76 4.81
C THR A 689 30.94 -27.57 4.02
N LEU A 690 29.97 -26.88 4.63
CA LEU A 690 28.74 -26.42 3.95
C LEU A 690 28.98 -25.01 3.43
N GLU A 691 28.59 -24.75 2.19
CA GLU A 691 28.53 -23.42 1.60
C GLU A 691 27.10 -23.17 1.09
N LEU A 692 26.39 -22.23 1.72
CA LEU A 692 25.03 -21.82 1.34
C LEU A 692 25.10 -20.46 0.66
N ILE A 693 24.59 -20.37 -0.56
CA ILE A 693 24.54 -19.15 -1.35
C ILE A 693 23.06 -18.75 -1.51
N GLY A 694 22.70 -17.59 -0.98
CA GLY A 694 21.35 -17.02 -1.10
C GLY A 694 21.35 -15.83 -2.03
N GLU A 695 20.53 -15.91 -3.08
CA GLU A 695 20.23 -14.84 -4.02
C GLU A 695 18.71 -14.59 -4.02
N PRO A 696 18.22 -13.41 -4.46
CA PRO A 696 16.78 -13.24 -4.70
C PRO A 696 16.27 -14.31 -5.66
N GLY A 697 15.27 -15.06 -5.23
CA GLY A 697 14.67 -16.13 -6.02
C GLY A 697 15.45 -17.45 -6.05
N ARG A 698 16.65 -17.54 -5.43
CA ARG A 698 17.47 -18.75 -5.52
C ARG A 698 18.35 -18.98 -4.29
N THR A 699 18.26 -20.18 -3.71
CA THR A 699 19.16 -20.65 -2.64
C THR A 699 19.83 -21.95 -3.05
N GLN A 700 21.17 -22.02 -2.96
CA GLN A 700 21.99 -23.16 -3.37
C GLN A 700 22.87 -23.62 -2.22
N LEU A 701 23.03 -24.95 -2.08
CA LEU A 701 23.91 -25.57 -1.08
C LEU A 701 25.00 -26.39 -1.76
N PHE A 702 26.21 -26.25 -1.25
CA PHE A 702 27.38 -27.05 -1.62
C PHE A 702 27.92 -27.74 -0.35
N MET A 703 28.39 -28.98 -0.51
CA MET A 703 29.06 -29.75 0.54
C MET A 703 30.45 -30.14 0.02
N ASP A 704 31.49 -29.71 0.72
CA ASP A 704 32.90 -29.87 0.32
C ASP A 704 33.17 -29.46 -1.13
N GLY A 705 32.54 -28.33 -1.55
CA GLY A 705 32.65 -27.76 -2.88
C GLY A 705 31.83 -28.48 -3.95
N GLN A 706 31.10 -29.55 -3.63
CA GLN A 706 30.24 -30.24 -4.58
C GLN A 706 28.79 -29.77 -4.36
N PRO A 707 28.06 -29.45 -5.45
CA PRO A 707 26.64 -29.04 -5.31
C PRO A 707 25.82 -30.18 -4.72
N CYS A 708 24.99 -29.86 -3.75
CA CYS A 708 23.91 -30.72 -3.31
C CYS A 708 22.82 -30.82 -4.39
N GLY A 709 21.83 -31.69 -4.19
CA GLY A 709 20.74 -31.84 -5.13
C GLY A 709 19.94 -30.54 -5.34
N PRO A 710 18.99 -30.54 -6.28
CA PRO A 710 18.15 -29.40 -6.50
C PRO A 710 17.35 -29.07 -5.22
N CYS A 711 17.22 -27.78 -4.92
CA CYS A 711 16.39 -27.33 -3.82
C CYS A 711 14.91 -27.54 -4.20
N THR A 712 14.21 -28.39 -3.47
CA THR A 712 12.80 -28.72 -3.73
C THR A 712 11.93 -28.43 -2.52
N MET A 713 10.73 -27.94 -2.78
CA MET A 713 9.72 -27.71 -1.75
C MET A 713 9.15 -29.05 -1.28
N THR A 714 9.19 -29.34 0.00
CA THR A 714 8.80 -30.62 0.57
C THR A 714 7.33 -30.67 1.00
N ARG A 715 6.72 -29.51 1.16
CA ARG A 715 5.38 -29.39 1.76
C ARG A 715 4.22 -29.42 0.77
N PHE A 716 4.44 -29.13 -0.53
CA PHE A 716 3.41 -29.05 -1.56
C PHE A 716 3.82 -29.83 -2.82
N HIS A 717 2.85 -30.49 -3.46
CA HIS A 717 3.09 -31.58 -4.41
C HIS A 717 3.07 -31.17 -5.90
N ARG A 718 3.14 -29.89 -6.27
CA ARG A 718 3.23 -29.55 -7.70
C ARG A 718 4.69 -29.46 -8.18
N LYS A 719 4.87 -29.81 -9.47
CA LYS A 719 6.16 -29.70 -10.15
C LYS A 719 6.68 -28.28 -10.03
N SER A 720 7.86 -28.14 -9.49
CA SER A 720 8.52 -26.89 -9.14
C SER A 720 9.28 -26.22 -10.31
N GLU A 721 8.77 -26.27 -11.52
CA GLU A 721 9.37 -25.52 -12.62
C GLU A 721 9.20 -24.01 -12.38
N GLY A 722 10.32 -23.28 -12.18
CA GLY A 722 10.33 -21.85 -11.88
C GLY A 722 10.16 -21.50 -10.40
N LEU A 723 10.50 -22.40 -9.49
CA LEU A 723 10.41 -22.20 -8.05
C LEU A 723 11.32 -21.06 -7.57
N VAL A 724 10.73 -20.12 -6.85
CA VAL A 724 11.45 -19.11 -6.06
C VAL A 724 11.73 -19.67 -4.67
N ASN A 725 12.97 -19.91 -4.32
CA ASN A 725 13.38 -20.45 -3.03
C ASN A 725 14.26 -19.47 -2.26
N THR A 726 13.89 -18.21 -2.25
CA THR A 726 14.53 -17.14 -1.46
C THR A 726 14.58 -17.54 0.00
N PHE A 727 15.72 -17.37 0.64
CA PHE A 727 15.90 -17.65 2.05
C PHE A 727 16.64 -16.51 2.74
N VAL A 728 16.02 -15.94 3.76
CA VAL A 728 16.67 -14.98 4.69
C VAL A 728 17.48 -15.79 5.66
N LEU A 729 18.80 -15.54 5.73
CA LEU A 729 19.72 -16.33 6.53
C LEU A 729 19.57 -16.03 8.01
N PRO A 730 19.15 -17.01 8.84
CA PRO A 730 19.04 -16.81 10.29
C PRO A 730 20.40 -16.77 10.98
N LEU A 731 20.64 -15.77 11.86
CA LEU A 731 21.92 -15.54 12.52
C LEU A 731 21.79 -15.24 14.04
N ASP A 732 20.66 -15.54 14.67
CA ASP A 732 20.50 -15.32 16.11
C ASP A 732 21.10 -16.45 16.95
N GLU A 733 20.83 -17.71 16.57
CA GLU A 733 21.27 -18.89 17.31
C GLU A 733 21.93 -19.93 16.39
N VAL A 734 22.94 -20.65 16.92
CA VAL A 734 23.57 -21.79 16.24
C VAL A 734 23.45 -23.06 17.08
N GLY A 735 23.06 -24.16 16.40
CA GLY A 735 23.03 -25.50 16.99
C GLY A 735 21.93 -25.76 18.00
N THR A 736 20.74 -25.16 17.83
CA THR A 736 19.61 -25.22 18.78
C THR A 736 19.17 -26.67 19.11
N SER A 737 19.14 -27.57 18.10
CA SER A 737 18.87 -29.00 18.30
C SER A 737 19.87 -29.91 17.59
N PHE A 738 20.99 -29.35 17.13
CA PHE A 738 22.00 -30.08 16.37
C PHE A 738 22.80 -31.05 17.25
N LYS A 739 22.83 -32.33 16.88
CA LYS A 739 23.59 -33.39 17.54
C LYS A 739 24.96 -33.55 16.90
N GLY A 740 25.82 -32.54 17.10
CA GLY A 740 27.14 -32.49 16.48
C GLY A 740 27.95 -31.30 16.91
N LYS A 741 28.92 -30.93 16.11
CA LYS A 741 29.84 -29.80 16.35
C LYS A 741 29.82 -28.84 15.17
N VAL A 742 29.88 -27.55 15.50
CA VAL A 742 30.12 -26.47 14.53
C VAL A 742 31.50 -25.88 14.86
N TYR A 743 32.45 -26.02 13.93
CA TYR A 743 33.83 -25.59 14.14
C TYR A 743 34.06 -24.14 13.72
N SER A 744 33.38 -23.70 12.67
CA SER A 744 33.47 -22.34 12.16
C SER A 744 32.22 -21.95 11.41
N LEU A 745 31.92 -20.66 11.40
CA LEU A 745 30.88 -20.03 10.65
C LEU A 745 31.42 -18.70 10.11
N GLU A 746 31.30 -18.48 8.80
CA GLU A 746 31.62 -17.23 8.12
C GLU A 746 30.45 -16.85 7.20
N VAL A 747 29.96 -15.64 7.32
CA VAL A 747 28.89 -15.08 6.50
C VAL A 747 29.40 -13.80 5.85
N LYS A 748 29.07 -13.61 4.59
CA LYS A 748 29.38 -12.40 3.85
C LYS A 748 28.14 -11.93 3.08
N HIS A 749 27.76 -10.67 3.24
CA HIS A 749 26.74 -10.00 2.44
C HIS A 749 27.37 -9.39 1.20
N THR A 750 26.85 -9.72 0.03
CA THR A 750 27.40 -9.26 -1.25
C THR A 750 26.29 -8.67 -2.11
N THR A 751 26.55 -7.53 -2.76
CA THR A 751 25.61 -7.03 -3.80
C THR A 751 25.57 -8.01 -4.97
N PRO A 752 24.41 -8.27 -5.57
CA PRO A 752 24.34 -9.05 -6.79
C PRO A 752 25.15 -8.36 -7.88
N ALA A 753 25.93 -9.11 -8.61
CA ALA A 753 26.34 -8.74 -9.96
C ALA A 753 25.07 -8.83 -10.81
N GLY A 754 24.24 -7.79 -10.84
CA GLY A 754 22.98 -7.67 -11.58
C GLY A 754 22.08 -8.95 -11.60
N PRO A 755 20.79 -8.85 -11.76
CA PRO A 755 19.96 -10.04 -11.84
C PRO A 755 20.49 -10.90 -13.01
N THR A 756 21.00 -12.09 -12.72
CA THR A 756 21.16 -13.11 -13.74
C THR A 756 19.74 -13.47 -14.15
N PRO A 757 19.30 -13.16 -15.39
CA PRO A 757 17.95 -13.49 -15.81
C PRO A 757 17.77 -15.00 -15.62
N ASP A 758 16.71 -15.41 -14.92
CA ASP A 758 16.33 -16.82 -14.89
C ASP A 758 16.10 -17.27 -16.35
N PRO A 759 16.92 -18.18 -16.90
CA PRO A 759 16.74 -18.65 -18.27
C PRO A 759 15.38 -19.34 -18.49
N ASN A 760 14.65 -19.63 -17.39
CA ASN A 760 13.33 -20.23 -17.41
C ASN A 760 12.20 -19.22 -17.12
N ASP A 761 12.50 -17.92 -16.97
CA ASP A 761 11.46 -16.92 -16.83
C ASP A 761 10.54 -16.95 -18.06
N PRO A 762 9.23 -17.28 -17.89
CA PRO A 762 8.30 -17.33 -19.01
C PRO A 762 8.16 -15.99 -19.76
N LYS A 763 8.55 -14.89 -19.14
CA LYS A 763 8.54 -13.55 -19.75
C LYS A 763 9.72 -13.31 -20.67
N LEU A 764 10.90 -13.92 -20.42
CA LEU A 764 12.05 -13.88 -21.32
C LEU A 764 11.78 -14.70 -22.59
N LYS A 765 11.00 -15.78 -22.51
CA LYS A 765 10.58 -16.59 -23.67
C LYS A 765 9.53 -15.90 -24.57
N LYS A 766 8.85 -14.85 -24.08
CA LYS A 766 7.89 -14.06 -24.89
C LYS A 766 8.51 -12.79 -25.50
N ALA A 767 9.73 -12.45 -25.14
CA ALA A 767 10.46 -11.29 -25.67
C ALA A 767 11.48 -11.66 -26.76
N GLN A 768 11.65 -12.96 -27.05
CA GLN A 768 12.33 -13.49 -28.25
C GLN A 768 11.28 -13.91 -29.28
#